data_7346ef46c46ad86c3428ce7da6e738bc
#
_entry.id   7346ef46c46ad86c3428ce7da6e738bc
#
_cell.length_a   1.000
_cell.length_b   1.000
_cell.length_c   1.000
_cell.angle_alpha   90.00
_cell.angle_beta   90.00
_cell.angle_gamma   90.00
#
_symmetry.space_group_name_H-M   'P 1'
#
loop_
_entity.id
_entity.type
_entity.pdbx_description
1 polymer ?
#
loop_
_entity_poly.entity_id
_entity_poly.type
_entity_poly.pdbx_seq_one_letter_code
_entity_poly.pdbx_strand_id
1 'polypeptide(L)'
;MWGKSCLVFCFITAMSLCAQNLIVNGDFSASTANLSPECRSNGGVIALYTEEATWNKCGQLKVDKITKTPDGREAVGCAVWIGGGKNNLNNANLGGFKCKPDTVYQFSLDIRGTAPRASVGAIEWKDGVGLWHFKHIKTSIGSIAVQPEWTHYKGTFKTGPAAVHAALYLQLWWDTKHGPMTFKIGDDLLFDNVIITEKKQNPMTPESPAETAKADDLKIIKTISSVTGTFNDFVIFMSNGQPSADTIVQVSTDQTGIQLKVDCKEPLKVTPASNGLWSGDVVEIFFGDKAGDRRLSQFVVGPDGQKFSGKGSNVEVNADWEAKASVAEDSWQAIVNIPFTALGWANPKEGESIAFNVARQRKAANELQTWSEVKVSFHDVEYFGRLLLGKYPDDMMRAEYETAQAHKAAAALKEKFARNAQRTFLLAPVRITDDFSIPFMPDAVFDAPEKIELRAAVNEMKPLALALANTTGKTVEYRILVETQPDEGKSRFDWHDSKPFPGVTLRQGLPMRDSESGSNALFDPLPRLNEASTVSVAAKEAGLLWLDFDTTDMKPGKYEGRIRIIPLNGKAVFSQAGYGYGNFTYSGEMSDLPFTLQVCDIELSKEPTIPGNFFSPPANQEVIKLLREAGMRIFQINPWSLNFPLDEEARFKPQAPGAQATLNMFTELSAEKFFIGYSCYDTFLQTNKNKSALWSEWMKTLAQFMKQNGAVLQNCYVEVYDEPDPKRFDEILHVLRTAREAAPEIKLTMTLGAHIMSAEQMEKLHPYVDCWILWSHGYFSRPEHLAFIRKVQQEGREVGHYTCDTVLRSSLDRNYRRNAWFGEYHKLDINALYQGITGLRHCIWKRTPAGEILYHGPDSAIPSVRYMAFRQGMTDVKYLAKLREIGKDSPEAQEFLNNAAKRVTVDFAHDPSMPDTVREEAANLILKIQGNK
;
A
#
# COMPACT_ATOMS: atom_id res chain seq x y z
N MET A 1 65.24 -52.11 -24.65
CA MET A 1 64.48 -53.28 -24.13
C MET A 1 63.25 -52.77 -23.50
N TRP A 2 62.18 -52.93 -24.16
CA TRP A 2 60.79 -53.16 -23.75
C TRP A 2 60.34 -52.64 -22.44
N GLY A 3 59.47 -51.59 -22.48
CA GLY A 3 58.56 -51.15 -21.48
C GLY A 3 57.17 -50.87 -22.04
N LYS A 4 56.16 -51.66 -21.62
CA LYS A 4 54.81 -51.63 -22.11
C LYS A 4 54.04 -50.37 -21.59
N SER A 5 53.50 -49.62 -22.55
CA SER A 5 52.48 -48.58 -22.27
C SER A 5 51.16 -49.25 -21.87
N CYS A 6 50.66 -49.01 -20.68
CA CYS A 6 49.28 -49.23 -20.27
C CYS A 6 48.42 -47.98 -20.50
N LEU A 7 47.60 -47.97 -21.52
CA LEU A 7 46.51 -47.03 -21.73
C LEU A 7 45.40 -47.36 -20.71
N VAL A 8 45.24 -46.49 -19.72
CA VAL A 8 44.07 -46.51 -18.85
C VAL A 8 43.00 -45.65 -19.55
N PHE A 9 42.03 -46.35 -20.17
CA PHE A 9 40.76 -45.69 -20.56
C PHE A 9 39.98 -45.29 -19.31
N CYS A 10 39.96 -44.05 -18.96
CA CYS A 10 38.97 -43.49 -18.01
C CYS A 10 37.62 -43.43 -18.74
N PHE A 11 36.76 -44.39 -18.50
CA PHE A 11 35.32 -44.23 -18.70
C PHE A 11 34.83 -43.22 -17.70
N ILE A 12 34.62 -41.99 -18.11
CA ILE A 12 33.81 -41.02 -17.40
C ILE A 12 32.36 -41.41 -17.67
N THR A 13 31.81 -42.26 -16.84
CA THR A 13 30.37 -42.42 -16.75
C THR A 13 29.84 -41.11 -16.20
N ALA A 14 29.19 -40.34 -17.04
CA ALA A 14 28.36 -39.24 -16.63
C ALA A 14 27.23 -39.78 -15.77
N MET A 15 27.45 -39.88 -14.47
CA MET A 15 26.36 -40.03 -13.52
C MET A 15 25.54 -38.77 -13.61
N SER A 16 24.45 -38.81 -14.34
CA SER A 16 23.35 -37.91 -14.16
C SER A 16 22.99 -37.93 -12.66
N LEU A 17 23.38 -36.90 -11.95
CA LEU A 17 22.96 -36.70 -10.56
C LEU A 17 21.45 -36.42 -10.58
N CYS A 18 20.65 -37.48 -10.62
CA CYS A 18 19.23 -37.36 -10.32
C CYS A 18 19.08 -36.74 -8.93
N ALA A 19 18.33 -35.65 -8.86
CA ALA A 19 18.00 -35.05 -7.58
C ALA A 19 17.30 -36.12 -6.70
N GLN A 20 17.79 -36.30 -5.50
CA GLN A 20 17.25 -37.31 -4.58
C GLN A 20 15.85 -36.93 -4.12
N ASN A 21 14.86 -37.83 -4.22
CA ASN A 21 13.55 -37.59 -3.63
C ASN A 21 13.69 -37.47 -2.10
N LEU A 22 13.17 -36.42 -1.53
CA LEU A 22 13.21 -36.11 -0.09
C LEU A 22 12.08 -36.84 0.67
N ILE A 23 11.13 -37.39 -0.06
CA ILE A 23 10.03 -38.19 0.50
C ILE A 23 10.40 -39.67 0.44
N VAL A 24 10.39 -40.33 1.60
CA VAL A 24 10.56 -41.75 1.73
C VAL A 24 9.21 -42.42 1.52
N ASN A 25 9.15 -43.51 0.70
CA ASN A 25 7.89 -44.21 0.40
C ASN A 25 6.79 -43.30 -0.19
N GLY A 26 7.18 -42.38 -1.12
CA GLY A 26 6.24 -41.52 -1.82
C GLY A 26 5.27 -42.25 -2.75
N ASP A 27 5.56 -43.53 -3.05
CA ASP A 27 4.72 -44.47 -3.79
C ASP A 27 3.78 -45.29 -2.88
N PHE A 28 3.80 -45.04 -1.58
CA PHE A 28 2.99 -45.70 -0.55
C PHE A 28 3.02 -47.24 -0.55
N SER A 29 3.98 -47.87 -1.22
CA SER A 29 4.06 -49.31 -1.40
C SER A 29 4.26 -50.06 -0.08
N ALA A 30 4.89 -49.49 0.90
CA ALA A 30 5.26 -50.11 2.15
C ALA A 30 4.28 -49.87 3.34
N SER A 31 3.84 -48.62 3.54
CA SER A 31 2.97 -48.27 4.67
C SER A 31 2.48 -46.83 4.66
N THR A 32 1.59 -46.42 5.59
CA THR A 32 1.21 -45.05 5.89
C THR A 32 2.27 -44.28 6.68
N ALA A 33 3.49 -44.79 6.84
CA ALA A 33 4.49 -44.22 7.74
C ALA A 33 4.92 -42.77 7.41
N ASN A 34 4.66 -42.32 6.20
CA ASN A 34 4.96 -40.93 5.76
C ASN A 34 3.76 -40.01 5.78
N LEU A 35 2.58 -40.50 6.16
CA LEU A 35 1.39 -39.69 6.34
C LEU A 35 1.32 -39.29 7.81
N SER A 36 1.40 -38.00 8.08
CA SER A 36 1.07 -37.50 9.39
C SER A 36 -0.43 -37.25 9.43
N PRO A 37 -1.20 -38.00 10.22
CA PRO A 37 -2.63 -37.82 10.37
C PRO A 37 -2.89 -36.63 11.28
N GLU A 38 -2.69 -35.40 10.81
CA GLU A 38 -3.42 -34.32 11.40
C GLU A 38 -4.77 -34.16 10.71
N CYS A 39 -5.54 -35.17 10.89
CA CYS A 39 -6.96 -35.00 10.80
C CYS A 39 -7.49 -34.34 12.08
N ARG A 40 -7.53 -33.03 12.17
CA ARG A 40 -8.66 -32.43 12.84
C ARG A 40 -9.83 -32.61 11.90
N SER A 41 -10.33 -33.84 11.88
CA SER A 41 -11.39 -34.26 10.97
C SER A 41 -12.69 -33.61 11.36
N ASN A 42 -12.98 -32.49 10.76
CA ASN A 42 -14.35 -32.08 10.59
C ASN A 42 -15.00 -32.95 9.48
N GLY A 43 -14.85 -34.27 9.55
CA GLY A 43 -15.57 -35.16 8.69
C GLY A 43 -14.81 -35.90 7.59
N GLY A 44 -13.57 -36.35 7.80
CA GLY A 44 -12.87 -37.16 6.82
C GLY A 44 -11.93 -38.22 7.41
N VAL A 45 -11.62 -39.23 6.66
CA VAL A 45 -10.73 -40.34 7.01
C VAL A 45 -9.52 -40.36 6.10
N ILE A 46 -8.34 -40.68 6.65
CA ILE A 46 -7.14 -40.98 5.89
C ILE A 46 -6.91 -42.46 5.95
N ALA A 47 -6.70 -43.07 4.79
CA ALA A 47 -6.44 -44.52 4.69
C ALA A 47 -5.38 -44.81 3.63
N LEU A 48 -4.83 -46.04 3.66
CA LEU A 48 -4.25 -46.64 2.47
C LEU A 48 -5.37 -47.28 1.68
N TYR A 49 -5.40 -46.97 0.41
CA TYR A 49 -6.29 -47.59 -0.57
C TYR A 49 -5.48 -48.57 -1.41
N THR A 50 -5.99 -49.80 -1.62
CA THR A 50 -5.41 -50.74 -2.55
C THR A 50 -6.33 -50.85 -3.77
N GLU A 51 -5.81 -50.50 -4.93
CA GLU A 51 -6.54 -50.59 -6.19
C GLU A 51 -6.70 -52.07 -6.59
N GLU A 52 -7.92 -52.54 -6.65
CA GLU A 52 -8.19 -54.00 -6.90
C GLU A 52 -7.68 -54.48 -8.25
N ALA A 53 -7.69 -53.61 -9.27
CA ALA A 53 -7.27 -53.97 -10.62
C ALA A 53 -5.74 -54.10 -10.79
N THR A 54 -4.97 -53.35 -10.04
CA THR A 54 -3.51 -53.23 -10.21
C THR A 54 -2.74 -53.61 -8.97
N TRP A 55 -3.40 -53.84 -7.84
CA TRP A 55 -2.83 -54.04 -6.49
C TRP A 55 -1.91 -52.92 -6.04
N ASN A 56 -2.04 -51.75 -6.69
CA ASN A 56 -1.28 -50.53 -6.33
C ASN A 56 -1.84 -49.95 -5.01
N LYS A 57 -0.95 -49.56 -4.09
CA LYS A 57 -1.30 -48.91 -2.85
C LYS A 57 -1.08 -47.42 -3.00
N CYS A 58 -2.09 -46.61 -2.67
CA CYS A 58 -2.01 -45.16 -2.70
C CYS A 58 -2.60 -44.56 -1.43
N GLY A 59 -2.31 -43.32 -1.15
CA GLY A 59 -2.94 -42.60 -0.06
C GLY A 59 -4.36 -42.15 -0.44
N GLN A 60 -5.28 -42.15 0.52
CA GLN A 60 -6.66 -41.72 0.33
C GLN A 60 -7.08 -40.70 1.39
N LEU A 61 -7.66 -39.61 0.97
CA LEU A 61 -8.51 -38.72 1.78
C LEU A 61 -9.97 -38.96 1.39
N LYS A 62 -10.85 -39.19 2.36
CA LYS A 62 -12.26 -39.48 2.10
C LYS A 62 -13.15 -38.61 2.99
N VAL A 63 -14.21 -38.04 2.43
CA VAL A 63 -15.25 -37.34 3.19
C VAL A 63 -16.14 -38.37 3.89
N ASP A 64 -16.03 -38.43 5.19
CA ASP A 64 -16.77 -39.37 6.03
C ASP A 64 -18.09 -38.81 6.52
N LYS A 65 -18.10 -37.51 6.81
CA LYS A 65 -19.27 -36.77 7.24
C LYS A 65 -19.20 -35.31 6.88
N ILE A 66 -20.35 -34.66 6.72
CA ILE A 66 -20.48 -33.21 6.67
C ILE A 66 -20.85 -32.73 8.08
N THR A 67 -20.09 -31.83 8.63
CA THR A 67 -20.25 -31.30 9.99
C THR A 67 -20.89 -29.91 9.97
N LYS A 68 -21.39 -29.48 11.13
CA LYS A 68 -21.83 -28.09 11.32
C LYS A 68 -20.80 -27.30 12.11
N THR A 69 -20.48 -26.09 11.63
CA THR A 69 -19.67 -25.12 12.35
C THR A 69 -20.45 -24.57 13.55
N PRO A 70 -19.80 -23.91 14.54
CA PRO A 70 -20.48 -23.32 15.69
C PRO A 70 -21.60 -22.32 15.33
N ASP A 71 -21.50 -21.68 14.17
CA ASP A 71 -22.50 -20.77 13.60
C ASP A 71 -23.54 -21.47 12.70
N GLY A 72 -23.58 -22.81 12.72
CA GLY A 72 -24.61 -23.64 12.09
C GLY A 72 -24.41 -23.95 10.60
N ARG A 73 -23.30 -23.48 9.97
CA ARG A 73 -22.99 -23.74 8.57
C ARG A 73 -22.48 -25.16 8.36
N GLU A 74 -22.78 -25.73 7.21
CA GLU A 74 -22.20 -27.02 6.81
C GLU A 74 -20.74 -26.85 6.41
N ALA A 75 -19.87 -27.78 6.80
CA ALA A 75 -18.45 -27.78 6.50
C ALA A 75 -17.88 -29.18 6.30
N VAL A 76 -16.91 -29.30 5.42
CA VAL A 76 -16.04 -30.44 5.21
C VAL A 76 -14.59 -30.01 5.45
N GLY A 77 -13.82 -30.82 6.15
CA GLY A 77 -12.40 -30.52 6.38
C GLY A 77 -11.62 -31.79 6.72
N CYS A 78 -10.80 -32.29 5.80
CA CYS A 78 -9.77 -33.25 6.10
C CYS A 78 -8.49 -32.90 5.35
N ALA A 79 -7.36 -33.15 6.00
CA ALA A 79 -6.05 -32.85 5.43
C ALA A 79 -5.03 -33.91 5.79
N VAL A 80 -4.07 -34.11 4.93
CA VAL A 80 -2.92 -34.97 5.17
C VAL A 80 -1.63 -34.20 4.89
N TRP A 81 -0.61 -34.46 5.68
CA TRP A 81 0.72 -33.92 5.47
C TRP A 81 1.65 -35.07 5.02
N ILE A 82 2.37 -34.81 3.94
CA ILE A 82 3.25 -35.77 3.33
C ILE A 82 4.68 -35.30 3.52
N GLY A 83 5.45 -36.01 4.31
CA GLY A 83 6.86 -35.72 4.60
C GLY A 83 7.56 -36.93 5.17
N GLY A 84 8.87 -37.05 5.02
CA GLY A 84 9.63 -38.20 5.50
C GLY A 84 9.88 -38.16 7.01
N GLY A 85 9.47 -39.16 7.76
CA GLY A 85 9.85 -39.35 9.16
C GLY A 85 8.98 -40.35 9.91
N LYS A 86 9.54 -41.04 10.92
CA LYS A 86 8.79 -41.97 11.77
C LYS A 86 7.76 -41.20 12.59
N ASN A 87 6.50 -41.52 12.40
CA ASN A 87 5.39 -41.06 13.25
C ASN A 87 5.60 -41.54 14.67
N ASN A 88 6.10 -40.67 15.51
CA ASN A 88 6.07 -40.90 16.94
C ASN A 88 5.14 -39.87 17.55
N LEU A 89 3.89 -40.25 17.76
CA LEU A 89 2.82 -39.40 18.33
C LEU A 89 3.16 -38.80 19.71
N ASN A 90 4.25 -39.27 20.34
CA ASN A 90 4.69 -38.85 21.65
C ASN A 90 5.98 -38.01 21.64
N ASN A 91 6.59 -37.76 20.52
CA ASN A 91 7.78 -36.92 20.42
C ASN A 91 7.61 -35.79 19.41
N ALA A 92 8.13 -34.61 19.75
CA ALA A 92 8.02 -33.36 19.02
C ALA A 92 8.67 -33.36 17.61
N ASN A 93 9.09 -34.47 17.08
CA ASN A 93 9.66 -34.62 15.72
C ASN A 93 8.57 -35.04 14.74
N LEU A 94 7.78 -34.12 14.35
CA LEU A 94 6.67 -34.34 13.45
C LEU A 94 7.13 -34.27 12.01
N GLY A 95 7.01 -35.36 11.38
CA GLY A 95 6.69 -35.74 10.02
C GLY A 95 6.91 -34.81 8.85
N GLY A 96 7.90 -33.92 8.88
CA GLY A 96 8.35 -33.16 7.70
C GLY A 96 9.70 -33.69 7.21
N PHE A 97 10.00 -33.50 5.93
CA PHE A 97 11.37 -33.69 5.47
C PHE A 97 12.25 -32.49 5.93
N LYS A 98 13.52 -32.76 6.21
CA LYS A 98 14.47 -31.72 6.56
C LYS A 98 14.70 -30.81 5.34
N CYS A 99 14.44 -29.53 5.48
CA CYS A 99 14.58 -28.55 4.43
C CYS A 99 15.64 -27.49 4.77
N LYS A 100 16.08 -26.75 3.77
CA LYS A 100 16.95 -25.59 3.90
C LYS A 100 16.11 -24.32 3.93
N PRO A 101 16.50 -23.29 4.68
CA PRO A 101 15.89 -21.97 4.60
C PRO A 101 15.97 -21.37 3.19
N ASP A 102 15.05 -20.50 2.85
CA ASP A 102 15.01 -19.72 1.59
C ASP A 102 15.23 -20.52 0.31
N THR A 103 14.87 -21.81 0.34
CA THR A 103 15.18 -22.75 -0.73
C THR A 103 13.92 -23.14 -1.50
N VAL A 104 14.01 -23.15 -2.82
CA VAL A 104 12.91 -23.60 -3.69
C VAL A 104 12.92 -25.10 -3.83
N TYR A 105 11.77 -25.70 -3.55
CA TYR A 105 11.50 -27.13 -3.74
C TYR A 105 10.51 -27.29 -4.88
N GLN A 106 10.71 -28.27 -5.71
CA GLN A 106 9.74 -28.74 -6.69
C GLN A 106 9.12 -30.05 -6.20
N PHE A 107 7.83 -30.20 -6.45
CA PHE A 107 7.12 -31.41 -6.13
C PHE A 107 6.31 -31.91 -7.33
N SER A 108 6.05 -33.18 -7.35
CA SER A 108 5.06 -33.81 -8.22
C SER A 108 4.32 -34.89 -7.48
N LEU A 109 3.09 -35.14 -7.86
CA LEU A 109 2.27 -36.24 -7.36
C LEU A 109 1.21 -36.60 -8.41
N ASP A 110 0.74 -37.82 -8.34
CA ASP A 110 -0.41 -38.31 -9.09
C ASP A 110 -1.64 -38.24 -8.22
N ILE A 111 -2.75 -37.77 -8.74
CA ILE A 111 -4.03 -37.65 -8.05
C ILE A 111 -5.18 -38.11 -8.91
N ARG A 112 -6.22 -38.68 -8.29
CA ARG A 112 -7.54 -38.91 -8.87
C ARG A 112 -8.60 -38.96 -7.77
N GLY A 113 -9.87 -39.01 -8.11
CA GLY A 113 -10.94 -39.20 -7.14
C GLY A 113 -12.28 -38.64 -7.58
N THR A 114 -13.21 -38.61 -6.64
CA THR A 114 -14.59 -38.13 -6.83
C THR A 114 -14.84 -36.76 -6.18
N ALA A 115 -13.88 -36.27 -5.38
CA ALA A 115 -13.99 -34.97 -4.77
C ALA A 115 -14.03 -33.85 -5.84
N PRO A 116 -14.87 -32.81 -5.71
CA PRO A 116 -14.98 -31.78 -6.72
C PRO A 116 -13.69 -30.96 -6.86
N ARG A 117 -12.88 -30.90 -5.79
CA ARG A 117 -11.58 -30.22 -5.75
C ARG A 117 -10.75 -30.65 -4.56
N ALA A 118 -9.45 -30.41 -4.64
CA ALA A 118 -8.50 -30.50 -3.54
C ALA A 118 -7.64 -29.25 -3.47
N SER A 119 -7.18 -28.90 -2.28
CA SER A 119 -6.16 -27.87 -2.08
C SER A 119 -4.80 -28.52 -1.85
N VAL A 120 -3.78 -27.95 -2.47
CA VAL A 120 -2.38 -28.36 -2.30
C VAL A 120 -1.61 -27.19 -1.70
N GLY A 121 -0.72 -27.49 -0.76
CA GLY A 121 0.10 -26.49 -0.14
C GLY A 121 1.37 -27.06 0.48
N ALA A 122 2.20 -26.19 1.04
CA ALA A 122 3.35 -26.56 1.84
C ALA A 122 3.18 -26.03 3.27
N ILE A 123 3.67 -26.81 4.21
CA ILE A 123 3.77 -26.42 5.62
C ILE A 123 5.24 -26.46 6.00
N GLU A 124 5.69 -25.47 6.76
CA GLU A 124 7.06 -25.42 7.24
C GLU A 124 7.12 -25.15 8.75
N TRP A 125 8.19 -25.60 9.38
CA TRP A 125 8.45 -25.44 10.80
C TRP A 125 9.83 -24.86 11.07
N LYS A 126 9.90 -24.07 12.12
CA LYS A 126 11.13 -23.70 12.79
C LYS A 126 11.53 -24.80 13.78
N ASP A 127 12.78 -24.82 14.17
CA ASP A 127 13.38 -25.83 15.04
C ASP A 127 12.54 -26.10 16.33
N GLY A 128 12.42 -27.38 16.67
CA GLY A 128 12.03 -27.88 17.99
C GLY A 128 10.59 -27.69 18.44
N VAL A 129 9.69 -27.19 17.60
CA VAL A 129 8.30 -26.91 17.99
C VAL A 129 7.34 -27.83 17.25
N GLY A 130 6.74 -28.75 17.99
CA GLY A 130 5.74 -29.67 17.46
C GLY A 130 4.45 -28.98 17.01
N LEU A 131 3.61 -29.73 16.29
CA LEU A 131 2.33 -29.33 15.70
C LEU A 131 1.37 -28.54 16.61
N TRP A 132 1.44 -28.73 17.90
CA TRP A 132 0.54 -28.13 18.88
C TRP A 132 0.83 -26.66 19.21
N HIS A 133 1.96 -26.13 18.77
CA HIS A 133 2.35 -24.75 19.00
C HIS A 133 2.27 -23.90 17.72
N PHE A 134 1.15 -23.74 17.08
CA PHE A 134 0.72 -22.78 16.05
C PHE A 134 1.80 -21.86 15.40
N LYS A 135 3.01 -22.34 15.21
CA LYS A 135 4.14 -21.62 14.61
C LYS A 135 4.56 -22.18 13.25
N HIS A 136 3.69 -22.91 12.61
CA HIS A 136 3.90 -23.36 11.24
C HIS A 136 3.37 -22.29 10.27
N ILE A 137 4.09 -22.08 9.19
CA ILE A 137 3.64 -21.22 8.09
C ILE A 137 3.02 -22.15 7.04
N LYS A 138 1.76 -21.90 6.72
CA LYS A 138 1.02 -22.65 5.71
C LYS A 138 0.99 -21.82 4.43
N THR A 139 1.61 -22.32 3.38
CA THR A 139 1.56 -21.70 2.06
C THR A 139 0.62 -22.49 1.17
N SER A 140 -0.49 -21.89 0.77
CA SER A 140 -1.37 -22.49 -0.24
C SER A 140 -0.71 -22.35 -1.61
N ILE A 141 -0.53 -23.47 -2.31
CA ILE A 141 0.03 -23.48 -3.66
C ILE A 141 -1.09 -23.38 -4.70
N GLY A 142 -2.27 -23.88 -4.38
CA GLY A 142 -3.42 -23.77 -5.27
C GLY A 142 -4.55 -24.72 -4.95
N SER A 143 -5.65 -24.58 -5.68
CA SER A 143 -6.77 -25.51 -5.72
C SER A 143 -6.73 -26.29 -7.02
N ILE A 144 -6.90 -27.59 -6.93
CA ILE A 144 -6.84 -28.54 -8.06
C ILE A 144 -8.24 -29.12 -8.27
N ALA A 145 -8.72 -29.12 -9.51
CA ALA A 145 -9.89 -29.90 -9.90
C ALA A 145 -9.49 -31.39 -9.90
N VAL A 146 -10.16 -32.21 -9.12
CA VAL A 146 -9.91 -33.64 -9.07
C VAL A 146 -10.63 -34.32 -10.25
N GLN A 147 -9.95 -35.24 -10.92
CA GLN A 147 -10.48 -36.00 -12.04
C GLN A 147 -10.64 -37.49 -11.66
N PRO A 148 -11.56 -38.23 -12.30
CA PRO A 148 -11.70 -39.67 -12.05
C PRO A 148 -10.49 -40.51 -12.47
N GLU A 149 -9.71 -40.00 -13.45
CA GLU A 149 -8.48 -40.62 -13.95
C GLU A 149 -7.25 -40.05 -13.25
N TRP A 150 -6.19 -40.89 -13.15
CA TRP A 150 -4.91 -40.44 -12.63
C TRP A 150 -4.35 -39.26 -13.43
N THR A 151 -4.16 -38.13 -12.74
CA THR A 151 -3.62 -36.90 -13.32
C THR A 151 -2.34 -36.52 -12.61
N HIS A 152 -1.28 -36.28 -13.38
CA HIS A 152 0.01 -35.87 -12.86
C HIS A 152 0.03 -34.36 -12.58
N TYR A 153 0.28 -33.99 -11.32
CA TYR A 153 0.35 -32.61 -10.88
C TYR A 153 1.77 -32.23 -10.46
N LYS A 154 2.21 -31.04 -10.84
CA LYS A 154 3.53 -30.49 -10.49
C LYS A 154 3.39 -29.08 -9.94
N GLY A 155 4.28 -28.72 -9.01
CA GLY A 155 4.35 -27.38 -8.48
C GLY A 155 5.69 -27.11 -7.82
N THR A 156 5.82 -25.87 -7.32
CA THR A 156 6.98 -25.46 -6.55
C THR A 156 6.53 -24.70 -5.30
N PHE A 157 7.34 -24.75 -4.27
CA PHE A 157 7.19 -23.86 -3.10
C PHE A 157 8.57 -23.42 -2.63
N LYS A 158 8.64 -22.26 -1.99
CA LYS A 158 9.85 -21.75 -1.38
C LYS A 158 9.70 -21.79 0.13
N THR A 159 10.69 -22.32 0.82
CA THR A 159 10.74 -22.29 2.28
C THR A 159 11.12 -20.89 2.77
N GLY A 160 10.61 -20.52 3.94
CA GLY A 160 10.96 -19.26 4.58
C GLY A 160 12.35 -19.26 5.20
N PRO A 161 12.83 -18.08 5.66
CA PRO A 161 14.21 -17.89 6.14
C PRO A 161 14.56 -18.64 7.43
N ALA A 162 13.56 -19.16 8.13
CA ALA A 162 13.77 -19.91 9.36
C ALA A 162 13.23 -21.36 9.31
N ALA A 163 12.91 -21.85 8.12
CA ALA A 163 12.39 -23.19 7.94
C ALA A 163 13.52 -24.24 8.10
N VAL A 164 13.26 -25.26 8.90
CA VAL A 164 14.18 -26.40 9.07
C VAL A 164 13.53 -27.72 8.66
N HIS A 165 12.20 -27.80 8.68
CA HIS A 165 11.43 -28.90 8.17
C HIS A 165 10.25 -28.41 7.37
N ALA A 166 9.85 -29.17 6.35
CA ALA A 166 8.68 -28.88 5.53
C ALA A 166 7.92 -30.16 5.17
N ALA A 167 6.65 -30.02 4.83
CA ALA A 167 5.83 -31.09 4.28
C ALA A 167 4.89 -30.55 3.21
N LEU A 168 4.54 -31.39 2.23
CA LEU A 168 3.44 -31.11 1.34
C LEU A 168 2.14 -31.47 2.06
N TYR A 169 1.10 -30.65 1.94
CA TYR A 169 -0.21 -31.01 2.42
C TYR A 169 -1.25 -31.05 1.30
N LEU A 170 -2.16 -32.01 1.43
CA LEU A 170 -3.35 -32.12 0.63
C LEU A 170 -4.56 -31.95 1.53
N GLN A 171 -5.60 -31.22 1.06
CA GLN A 171 -6.77 -30.93 1.84
C GLN A 171 -8.04 -31.01 0.99
N LEU A 172 -9.06 -31.70 1.49
CA LEU A 172 -10.44 -31.54 1.07
C LEU A 172 -11.09 -30.58 2.07
N TRP A 173 -11.46 -29.37 1.62
CA TRP A 173 -12.03 -28.37 2.50
C TRP A 173 -13.10 -27.54 1.81
N TRP A 174 -14.21 -27.33 2.49
CA TRP A 174 -15.26 -26.41 2.10
C TRP A 174 -16.14 -26.06 3.29
N ASP A 175 -16.67 -24.84 3.32
CA ASP A 175 -17.80 -24.45 4.15
C ASP A 175 -18.81 -23.61 3.35
N THR A 176 -20.07 -23.57 3.79
CA THR A 176 -21.14 -22.89 3.08
C THR A 176 -21.06 -21.37 3.11
N LYS A 177 -20.09 -20.78 3.80
CA LYS A 177 -19.71 -19.38 3.65
C LYS A 177 -19.16 -19.07 2.24
N HIS A 178 -18.60 -20.06 1.57
CA HIS A 178 -18.00 -19.98 0.25
C HIS A 178 -18.93 -20.44 -0.88
N GLY A 179 -20.21 -20.62 -0.58
CA GLY A 179 -21.25 -21.04 -1.52
C GLY A 179 -21.90 -22.37 -1.14
N PRO A 180 -22.80 -22.90 -1.96
CA PRO A 180 -23.49 -24.15 -1.71
C PRO A 180 -22.50 -25.31 -1.50
N MET A 181 -22.85 -26.26 -0.63
CA MET A 181 -22.03 -27.45 -0.39
C MET A 181 -21.94 -28.30 -1.66
N THR A 182 -20.73 -28.49 -2.17
CA THR A 182 -20.47 -29.26 -3.38
C THR A 182 -19.89 -30.65 -3.09
N PHE A 183 -19.38 -30.86 -1.88
CA PHE A 183 -18.90 -32.17 -1.43
C PHE A 183 -20.03 -33.06 -0.96
N LYS A 184 -19.87 -34.35 -1.17
CA LYS A 184 -20.81 -35.41 -0.70
C LYS A 184 -20.06 -36.37 0.23
N ILE A 185 -20.79 -37.02 1.12
CA ILE A 185 -20.23 -38.12 1.92
C ILE A 185 -19.84 -39.22 0.94
N GLY A 186 -18.61 -39.69 1.08
CA GLY A 186 -17.98 -40.67 0.19
C GLY A 186 -17.04 -40.08 -0.85
N ASP A 187 -17.10 -38.78 -1.14
CA ASP A 187 -16.14 -38.15 -2.03
C ASP A 187 -14.72 -38.40 -1.52
N ASP A 188 -13.80 -38.67 -2.44
CA ASP A 188 -12.42 -38.99 -2.10
C ASP A 188 -11.39 -38.30 -3.00
N LEU A 189 -10.17 -38.29 -2.52
CA LEU A 189 -8.96 -37.96 -3.24
C LEU A 189 -7.94 -39.06 -3.01
N LEU A 190 -7.58 -39.80 -4.06
CA LEU A 190 -6.45 -40.71 -4.07
C LEU A 190 -5.21 -39.94 -4.52
N PHE A 191 -4.06 -40.27 -3.92
CA PHE A 191 -2.78 -39.62 -4.27
C PHE A 191 -1.64 -40.61 -4.17
N ASP A 192 -0.66 -40.52 -5.06
CA ASP A 192 0.44 -41.45 -5.21
C ASP A 192 1.67 -40.74 -5.82
N ASN A 193 2.80 -41.47 -5.91
CA ASN A 193 4.04 -41.04 -6.58
C ASN A 193 4.51 -39.64 -6.16
N VAL A 194 4.43 -39.34 -4.85
CA VAL A 194 4.83 -38.05 -4.33
C VAL A 194 6.35 -37.92 -4.35
N ILE A 195 6.83 -36.96 -5.11
CA ILE A 195 8.24 -36.64 -5.25
C ILE A 195 8.44 -35.19 -4.84
N ILE A 196 9.36 -34.97 -3.90
CA ILE A 196 9.83 -33.60 -3.57
C ILE A 196 11.33 -33.58 -3.69
N THR A 197 11.84 -32.63 -4.45
CA THR A 197 13.27 -32.43 -4.65
C THR A 197 13.65 -30.97 -4.46
N GLU A 198 14.85 -30.73 -3.98
CA GLU A 198 15.41 -29.39 -4.01
C GLU A 198 15.62 -28.97 -5.48
N LYS A 199 15.05 -27.85 -5.89
CA LYS A 199 15.30 -27.27 -7.20
C LYS A 199 16.73 -26.74 -7.17
N LYS A 200 17.70 -27.51 -7.67
CA LYS A 200 19.08 -27.04 -7.82
C LYS A 200 19.04 -25.81 -8.70
N GLN A 201 19.51 -24.68 -8.17
CA GLN A 201 19.97 -23.59 -9.03
C GLN A 201 21.15 -24.21 -9.80
N ASN A 202 21.02 -24.39 -11.09
CA ASN A 202 22.17 -24.74 -11.92
C ASN A 202 23.24 -23.69 -11.67
N PRO A 203 24.51 -24.05 -11.43
CA PRO A 203 25.59 -23.10 -11.50
C PRO A 203 25.49 -22.49 -12.90
N MET A 204 25.19 -21.19 -12.97
CA MET A 204 25.06 -20.47 -14.22
C MET A 204 26.34 -20.66 -15.01
N THR A 205 26.31 -21.49 -16.05
CA THR A 205 27.10 -21.24 -17.24
C THR A 205 26.76 -19.82 -17.68
N PRO A 206 27.72 -18.98 -18.08
CA PRO A 206 27.37 -17.68 -18.60
C PRO A 206 26.56 -17.90 -19.87
N GLU A 207 25.25 -17.89 -19.73
CA GLU A 207 24.35 -17.91 -20.86
C GLU A 207 24.54 -16.61 -21.63
N SER A 208 24.79 -16.76 -22.89
CA SER A 208 24.66 -15.76 -23.92
C SER A 208 23.43 -14.86 -23.65
N PRO A 209 23.52 -13.53 -23.86
CA PRO A 209 22.43 -12.60 -23.53
C PRO A 209 21.31 -12.71 -24.58
N ALA A 210 20.52 -13.76 -24.51
CA ALA A 210 19.32 -13.92 -25.31
C ALA A 210 18.37 -14.95 -24.65
N GLU A 211 17.86 -14.67 -23.45
CA GLU A 211 16.56 -15.20 -23.09
C GLU A 211 15.56 -14.05 -23.21
N THR A 212 14.68 -14.21 -24.19
CA THR A 212 13.46 -13.42 -24.34
C THR A 212 12.70 -13.44 -23.01
N ALA A 213 12.35 -12.26 -22.50
CA ALA A 213 11.37 -12.11 -21.42
C ALA A 213 10.20 -13.03 -21.73
N LYS A 214 9.83 -13.89 -20.80
CA LYS A 214 8.64 -14.74 -20.96
C LYS A 214 7.44 -13.83 -21.14
N ALA A 215 6.51 -14.22 -21.99
CA ALA A 215 5.31 -13.41 -22.29
C ALA A 215 4.52 -13.02 -21.03
N ASP A 216 4.66 -13.78 -19.94
CA ASP A 216 3.99 -13.55 -18.65
C ASP A 216 4.58 -12.38 -17.82
N ASP A 217 5.76 -11.85 -18.19
CA ASP A 217 6.42 -10.75 -17.47
C ASP A 217 6.15 -9.37 -18.12
N LEU A 218 5.39 -9.33 -19.21
CA LEU A 218 5.10 -8.10 -19.94
C LEU A 218 3.95 -7.33 -19.28
N LYS A 219 4.18 -6.06 -18.90
CA LYS A 219 3.12 -5.17 -18.43
C LYS A 219 2.23 -4.77 -19.62
N ILE A 220 1.08 -5.42 -19.76
CA ILE A 220 0.09 -5.13 -20.80
C ILE A 220 -0.86 -4.04 -20.29
N ILE A 221 -0.99 -2.96 -21.06
CA ILE A 221 -1.93 -1.87 -20.77
C ILE A 221 -3.14 -2.01 -21.69
N LYS A 222 -4.34 -2.19 -21.12
CA LYS A 222 -5.58 -2.25 -21.87
C LYS A 222 -5.73 -1.03 -22.77
N THR A 223 -6.06 -1.24 -24.04
CA THR A 223 -6.28 -0.16 -25.00
C THR A 223 -7.55 -0.42 -25.80
N ILE A 224 -8.33 0.59 -26.03
CA ILE A 224 -9.53 0.53 -26.83
C ILE A 224 -9.48 1.56 -27.99
N SER A 225 -9.73 1.13 -29.20
CA SER A 225 -9.84 2.00 -30.38
C SER A 225 -11.19 2.70 -30.41
N SER A 226 -11.20 3.98 -30.73
CA SER A 226 -12.45 4.74 -30.91
C SER A 226 -13.24 4.41 -32.18
N VAL A 227 -12.70 3.57 -33.05
CA VAL A 227 -13.41 3.12 -34.30
C VAL A 227 -14.03 1.75 -34.13
N THR A 228 -13.35 0.84 -33.40
CA THR A 228 -13.82 -0.53 -33.13
C THR A 228 -14.22 -0.76 -31.68
N GLY A 229 -14.49 0.30 -30.96
CA GLY A 229 -14.51 0.39 -29.52
C GLY A 229 -15.69 -0.25 -28.83
N THR A 230 -15.80 -1.59 -28.83
CA THR A 230 -16.71 -2.31 -27.94
C THR A 230 -15.90 -3.15 -26.97
N PHE A 231 -16.20 -3.01 -25.66
CA PHE A 231 -15.55 -3.80 -24.63
C PHE A 231 -16.51 -4.15 -23.49
N ASN A 232 -16.29 -5.29 -22.87
CA ASN A 232 -17.06 -5.83 -21.75
C ASN A 232 -16.18 -6.60 -20.75
N ASP A 233 -14.89 -6.48 -20.87
CA ASP A 233 -13.89 -7.17 -20.02
C ASP A 233 -13.66 -6.43 -18.69
N PHE A 234 -14.77 -6.10 -18.02
CA PHE A 234 -14.75 -5.51 -16.69
C PHE A 234 -14.31 -6.52 -15.64
N VAL A 235 -13.65 -6.03 -14.62
CA VAL A 235 -13.28 -6.79 -13.43
C VAL A 235 -14.00 -6.22 -12.21
N ILE A 236 -14.28 -7.09 -11.23
CA ILE A 236 -14.82 -6.65 -9.94
C ILE A 236 -13.70 -5.95 -9.19
N PHE A 237 -13.96 -4.73 -8.74
CA PHE A 237 -12.99 -3.91 -8.04
C PHE A 237 -12.48 -4.59 -6.75
N MET A 238 -11.17 -4.57 -6.54
CA MET A 238 -10.46 -5.22 -5.42
C MET A 238 -10.65 -6.75 -5.31
N SER A 239 -11.05 -7.41 -6.39
CA SER A 239 -11.28 -8.87 -6.41
C SER A 239 -10.11 -9.70 -6.98
N ASN A 240 -8.94 -9.10 -7.19
CA ASN A 240 -7.80 -9.69 -7.91
C ASN A 240 -8.15 -10.13 -9.34
N GLY A 241 -8.85 -9.25 -10.07
CA GLY A 241 -9.12 -9.44 -11.49
C GLY A 241 -10.25 -10.42 -11.80
N GLN A 242 -11.15 -10.71 -10.86
CA GLN A 242 -12.31 -11.53 -11.18
C GLN A 242 -13.18 -10.86 -12.26
N PRO A 243 -13.47 -11.52 -13.39
CA PRO A 243 -14.18 -10.93 -14.50
C PRO A 243 -15.65 -10.68 -14.15
N SER A 244 -16.20 -9.59 -14.71
CA SER A 244 -17.62 -9.31 -14.71
C SER A 244 -18.07 -8.96 -16.12
N ALA A 245 -19.08 -9.63 -16.61
CA ALA A 245 -19.62 -9.47 -17.97
C ALA A 245 -20.96 -8.68 -18.04
N ASP A 246 -21.34 -8.02 -16.96
CA ASP A 246 -22.67 -7.38 -16.87
C ASP A 246 -22.69 -5.95 -17.43
N THR A 247 -21.57 -5.45 -17.95
CA THR A 247 -21.43 -4.10 -18.50
C THR A 247 -20.79 -4.16 -19.88
N ILE A 248 -21.43 -3.54 -20.86
CA ILE A 248 -20.91 -3.43 -22.23
C ILE A 248 -20.78 -1.95 -22.58
N VAL A 249 -19.61 -1.54 -23.04
CA VAL A 249 -19.34 -0.17 -23.47
C VAL A 249 -19.02 -0.14 -24.94
N GLN A 250 -19.70 0.73 -25.67
CA GLN A 250 -19.33 1.12 -27.02
C GLN A 250 -18.82 2.56 -26.98
N VAL A 251 -17.64 2.79 -27.51
CA VAL A 251 -17.04 4.11 -27.58
C VAL A 251 -16.79 4.50 -29.04
N SER A 252 -17.09 5.74 -29.37
CA SER A 252 -16.79 6.34 -30.67
C SER A 252 -16.36 7.79 -30.50
N THR A 253 -15.68 8.32 -31.49
CA THR A 253 -15.27 9.72 -31.53
C THR A 253 -15.67 10.34 -32.86
N ASP A 254 -16.00 11.61 -32.82
CA ASP A 254 -16.14 12.48 -33.97
C ASP A 254 -15.19 13.68 -33.87
N GLN A 255 -15.40 14.71 -34.67
CA GLN A 255 -14.60 15.94 -34.67
C GLN A 255 -14.78 16.79 -33.41
N THR A 256 -15.86 16.56 -32.63
CA THR A 256 -16.30 17.41 -31.53
C THR A 256 -16.04 16.78 -30.17
N GLY A 257 -16.04 15.44 -30.08
CA GLY A 257 -15.95 14.77 -28.77
C GLY A 257 -15.97 13.26 -28.83
N ILE A 258 -16.20 12.69 -27.65
CA ILE A 258 -16.26 11.26 -27.37
C ILE A 258 -17.71 10.92 -27.04
N GLN A 259 -18.26 9.91 -27.71
CA GLN A 259 -19.56 9.35 -27.39
C GLN A 259 -19.37 7.96 -26.79
N LEU A 260 -20.04 7.70 -25.65
CA LEU A 260 -20.13 6.38 -25.04
C LEU A 260 -21.59 5.95 -24.96
N LYS A 261 -21.81 4.68 -25.30
CA LYS A 261 -23.04 3.98 -25.00
C LYS A 261 -22.71 2.85 -24.04
N VAL A 262 -23.32 2.89 -22.86
CA VAL A 262 -23.05 1.94 -21.78
C VAL A 262 -24.30 1.14 -21.48
N ASP A 263 -24.29 -0.14 -21.82
CA ASP A 263 -25.37 -1.09 -21.55
C ASP A 263 -25.08 -1.81 -20.23
N CYS A 264 -25.91 -1.58 -19.22
CA CYS A 264 -25.77 -2.05 -17.87
C CYS A 264 -26.80 -3.13 -17.54
N LYS A 265 -26.42 -4.41 -17.56
CA LYS A 265 -27.28 -5.49 -17.08
C LYS A 265 -27.43 -5.44 -15.56
N GLU A 266 -28.68 -5.53 -15.07
CA GLU A 266 -28.96 -5.52 -13.62
C GLU A 266 -30.14 -6.45 -13.29
N PRO A 267 -29.88 -7.79 -13.26
CA PRO A 267 -30.95 -8.76 -13.07
C PRO A 267 -31.54 -8.76 -11.64
N LEU A 268 -30.89 -8.13 -10.68
CA LEU A 268 -31.44 -8.04 -9.33
C LEU A 268 -32.45 -6.90 -9.23
N LYS A 269 -32.04 -5.69 -9.49
CA LYS A 269 -32.89 -4.49 -9.51
C LYS A 269 -32.08 -3.27 -9.88
N VAL A 270 -32.52 -2.52 -10.89
CA VAL A 270 -31.97 -1.18 -11.15
C VAL A 270 -32.38 -0.25 -10.00
N THR A 271 -31.39 0.35 -9.38
CA THR A 271 -31.55 1.17 -8.17
C THR A 271 -31.22 2.64 -8.48
N PRO A 272 -32.25 3.50 -8.71
CA PRO A 272 -32.00 4.93 -8.91
C PRO A 272 -31.55 5.60 -7.61
N ALA A 273 -30.93 6.76 -7.73
CA ALA A 273 -30.44 7.54 -6.59
C ALA A 273 -31.59 8.03 -5.70
N SER A 274 -31.45 7.90 -4.39
CA SER A 274 -32.43 8.33 -3.40
C SER A 274 -31.93 9.48 -2.51
N ASN A 275 -30.62 9.54 -2.27
CA ASN A 275 -29.98 10.57 -1.45
C ASN A 275 -28.56 10.86 -1.98
N GLY A 276 -28.54 11.61 -3.08
CA GLY A 276 -27.30 11.87 -3.84
C GLY A 276 -26.96 10.74 -4.82
N LEU A 277 -26.26 11.08 -5.88
CA LEU A 277 -26.03 10.25 -7.07
C LEU A 277 -25.49 8.85 -6.73
N TRP A 278 -24.47 8.75 -5.87
CA TRP A 278 -23.86 7.48 -5.48
C TRP A 278 -24.65 6.62 -4.49
N SER A 279 -25.85 7.06 -4.10
CA SER A 279 -26.76 6.21 -3.32
C SER A 279 -27.46 5.14 -4.18
N GLY A 280 -27.42 5.28 -5.50
CA GLY A 280 -27.99 4.36 -6.49
C GLY A 280 -26.92 3.68 -7.36
N ASP A 281 -27.38 3.08 -8.45
CA ASP A 281 -26.50 2.59 -9.52
C ASP A 281 -25.89 3.78 -10.26
N VAL A 282 -24.62 3.70 -10.62
CA VAL A 282 -23.95 4.74 -11.42
C VAL A 282 -22.96 4.12 -12.40
N VAL A 283 -22.75 4.82 -13.50
CA VAL A 283 -21.58 4.65 -14.37
C VAL A 283 -20.69 5.88 -14.21
N GLU A 284 -19.41 5.62 -14.01
CA GLU A 284 -18.37 6.64 -13.85
C GLU A 284 -17.37 6.51 -14.99
N ILE A 285 -17.13 7.60 -15.73
CA ILE A 285 -16.23 7.66 -16.88
C ILE A 285 -15.09 8.58 -16.54
N PHE A 286 -13.88 8.09 -16.68
CA PHE A 286 -12.68 8.79 -16.29
C PHE A 286 -11.73 9.01 -17.44
N PHE A 287 -11.16 10.22 -17.53
CA PHE A 287 -10.11 10.58 -18.47
C PHE A 287 -8.96 11.28 -17.76
N GLY A 288 -7.72 10.93 -18.15
CA GLY A 288 -6.58 11.84 -17.96
C GLY A 288 -6.60 12.87 -19.10
N ASP A 289 -6.20 14.10 -18.87
CA ASP A 289 -6.33 15.20 -19.85
C ASP A 289 -5.59 14.92 -21.16
N LYS A 290 -4.38 14.35 -21.09
CA LYS A 290 -3.53 14.08 -22.26
C LYS A 290 -2.57 12.93 -21.96
N ALA A 291 -2.04 12.29 -22.98
CA ALA A 291 -0.98 11.31 -22.78
C ALA A 291 0.18 11.94 -21.97
N GLY A 292 0.43 11.44 -20.78
CA GLY A 292 1.44 11.97 -19.84
C GLY A 292 0.95 13.11 -18.92
N ASP A 293 -0.22 13.70 -19.15
CA ASP A 293 -0.85 14.61 -18.20
C ASP A 293 -1.71 13.80 -17.21
N ARG A 294 -1.50 14.03 -15.92
CA ARG A 294 -2.16 13.29 -14.84
C ARG A 294 -3.38 14.00 -14.26
N ARG A 295 -3.89 15.02 -14.93
CA ARG A 295 -5.17 15.63 -14.56
C ARG A 295 -6.32 14.68 -14.84
N LEU A 296 -7.22 14.54 -13.90
CA LEU A 296 -8.38 13.68 -13.99
C LEU A 296 -9.64 14.49 -14.29
N SER A 297 -10.39 14.04 -15.28
CA SER A 297 -11.78 14.44 -15.52
C SER A 297 -12.69 13.23 -15.27
N GLN A 298 -13.75 13.44 -14.49
CA GLN A 298 -14.73 12.41 -14.11
C GLN A 298 -16.11 12.85 -14.58
N PHE A 299 -16.87 11.93 -15.18
CA PHE A 299 -18.25 12.12 -15.59
C PHE A 299 -19.07 10.96 -15.07
N VAL A 300 -20.15 11.25 -14.36
CA VAL A 300 -20.98 10.24 -13.69
C VAL A 300 -22.43 10.40 -14.09
N VAL A 301 -23.10 9.29 -14.36
CA VAL A 301 -24.52 9.26 -14.70
C VAL A 301 -25.22 8.12 -13.98
N GLY A 302 -26.42 8.39 -13.44
CA GLY A 302 -27.33 7.42 -12.85
C GLY A 302 -28.44 6.99 -13.80
N PRO A 303 -29.18 5.91 -13.50
CA PRO A 303 -30.32 5.43 -14.33
C PRO A 303 -31.47 6.41 -14.37
N ASP A 304 -31.61 7.32 -13.43
CA ASP A 304 -32.60 8.39 -13.37
C ASP A 304 -32.19 9.66 -14.13
N GLY A 305 -31.03 9.64 -14.80
CA GLY A 305 -30.47 10.76 -15.56
C GLY A 305 -29.77 11.83 -14.70
N GLN A 306 -29.72 11.64 -13.40
CA GLN A 306 -28.82 12.50 -12.59
C GLN A 306 -27.39 12.37 -13.08
N LYS A 307 -26.68 13.49 -13.13
CA LYS A 307 -25.29 13.53 -13.61
C LYS A 307 -24.39 14.40 -12.77
N PHE A 308 -23.11 14.08 -12.78
CA PHE A 308 -22.06 14.83 -12.10
C PHE A 308 -20.86 14.92 -13.02
N SER A 309 -20.16 16.06 -13.00
CA SER A 309 -18.82 16.20 -13.60
C SER A 309 -17.84 16.77 -12.60
N GLY A 310 -16.67 16.16 -12.55
CA GLY A 310 -15.62 16.50 -11.57
C GLY A 310 -14.24 16.62 -12.20
N LYS A 311 -13.37 17.37 -11.51
CA LYS A 311 -11.93 17.41 -11.74
C LYS A 311 -11.17 17.03 -10.46
N GLY A 312 -10.03 16.38 -10.64
CA GLY A 312 -9.20 15.99 -9.52
C GLY A 312 -9.89 15.00 -8.59
N SER A 313 -9.79 15.24 -7.29
CA SER A 313 -10.39 14.38 -6.26
C SER A 313 -11.80 14.83 -5.92
N ASN A 314 -12.78 14.45 -6.76
CA ASN A 314 -14.22 14.71 -6.54
C ASN A 314 -14.62 16.19 -6.38
N VAL A 315 -13.85 17.10 -6.97
CA VAL A 315 -14.26 18.51 -7.00
C VAL A 315 -15.25 18.71 -8.15
N GLU A 316 -16.48 19.01 -7.81
CA GLU A 316 -17.53 19.27 -8.81
C GLU A 316 -17.16 20.47 -9.69
N VAL A 317 -17.30 20.29 -10.99
CA VAL A 317 -17.15 21.34 -12.01
C VAL A 317 -18.34 21.31 -12.93
N ASN A 318 -18.80 22.48 -13.34
CA ASN A 318 -19.88 22.56 -14.33
C ASN A 318 -19.29 22.42 -15.74
N ALA A 319 -19.04 21.17 -16.17
CA ALA A 319 -18.59 20.90 -17.53
C ALA A 319 -19.77 20.89 -18.50
N ASP A 320 -19.52 21.35 -19.72
CA ASP A 320 -20.50 21.24 -20.82
C ASP A 320 -20.43 19.82 -21.42
N TRP A 321 -21.39 18.99 -21.06
CA TRP A 321 -21.51 17.60 -21.53
C TRP A 321 -22.96 17.10 -21.43
N GLU A 322 -23.30 16.08 -22.20
CA GLU A 322 -24.62 15.52 -22.21
C GLU A 322 -24.65 14.05 -21.80
N ALA A 323 -25.71 13.68 -21.06
CA ALA A 323 -26.02 12.30 -20.75
C ALA A 323 -27.51 12.04 -20.81
N LYS A 324 -27.89 10.88 -21.32
CA LYS A 324 -29.27 10.39 -21.35
C LYS A 324 -29.27 8.97 -20.82
N ALA A 325 -30.19 8.66 -19.91
CA ALA A 325 -30.39 7.31 -19.39
C ALA A 325 -31.77 6.78 -19.76
N SER A 326 -31.88 5.47 -19.91
CA SER A 326 -33.12 4.74 -20.09
C SER A 326 -33.07 3.44 -19.28
N VAL A 327 -34.21 3.09 -18.65
CA VAL A 327 -34.31 1.93 -17.75
C VAL A 327 -35.28 0.93 -18.34
N ALA A 328 -34.89 -0.35 -18.30
CA ALA A 328 -35.73 -1.51 -18.58
C ALA A 328 -35.90 -2.35 -17.31
N GLU A 329 -36.57 -3.49 -17.37
CA GLU A 329 -36.90 -4.32 -16.21
C GLU A 329 -35.65 -4.87 -15.51
N ASP A 330 -34.65 -5.35 -16.27
CA ASP A 330 -33.43 -6.01 -15.80
C ASP A 330 -32.16 -5.32 -16.26
N SER A 331 -32.27 -4.08 -16.74
CA SER A 331 -31.13 -3.35 -17.30
C SER A 331 -31.39 -1.86 -17.39
N TRP A 332 -30.31 -1.10 -17.58
CA TRP A 332 -30.39 0.29 -17.96
C TRP A 332 -29.27 0.66 -18.92
N GLN A 333 -29.44 1.73 -19.63
CA GLN A 333 -28.47 2.21 -20.62
C GLN A 333 -28.18 3.69 -20.40
N ALA A 334 -26.92 4.06 -20.55
CA ALA A 334 -26.50 5.45 -20.62
C ALA A 334 -25.93 5.76 -22.02
N ILE A 335 -26.31 6.90 -22.59
CA ILE A 335 -25.66 7.50 -23.76
C ILE A 335 -25.04 8.81 -23.29
N VAL A 336 -23.75 8.95 -23.47
CA VAL A 336 -22.96 10.04 -22.93
C VAL A 336 -22.15 10.70 -24.05
N ASN A 337 -22.24 12.02 -24.17
CA ASN A 337 -21.47 12.82 -25.13
C ASN A 337 -20.57 13.81 -24.36
N ILE A 338 -19.26 13.68 -24.51
CA ILE A 338 -18.26 14.49 -23.82
C ILE A 338 -17.44 15.23 -24.87
N PRO A 339 -17.63 16.54 -25.02
CA PRO A 339 -16.84 17.36 -25.93
C PRO A 339 -15.35 17.36 -25.53
N PHE A 340 -14.46 17.37 -26.52
CA PHE A 340 -13.00 17.46 -26.24
C PHE A 340 -12.65 18.70 -25.42
N THR A 341 -13.41 19.79 -25.56
CA THR A 341 -13.26 21.01 -24.76
C THR A 341 -13.53 20.79 -23.29
N ALA A 342 -14.46 19.90 -22.93
CA ALA A 342 -14.73 19.53 -21.53
C ALA A 342 -13.57 18.78 -20.88
N LEU A 343 -12.74 18.12 -21.70
CA LEU A 343 -11.50 17.45 -21.28
C LEU A 343 -10.29 18.38 -21.30
N GLY A 344 -10.40 19.62 -21.80
CA GLY A 344 -9.27 20.48 -22.05
C GLY A 344 -8.37 20.00 -23.19
N TRP A 345 -8.88 19.13 -24.08
CA TRP A 345 -8.14 18.53 -25.16
C TRP A 345 -8.40 19.25 -26.47
N ALA A 346 -7.51 20.16 -26.84
CA ALA A 346 -7.64 20.92 -28.06
C ALA A 346 -7.12 20.14 -29.28
N ASN A 347 -7.98 19.99 -30.31
CA ASN A 347 -7.63 19.42 -31.61
C ASN A 347 -6.90 18.06 -31.54
N PRO A 348 -7.49 17.01 -30.92
CA PRO A 348 -6.89 15.70 -30.86
C PRO A 348 -6.72 15.11 -32.27
N LYS A 349 -5.62 14.37 -32.46
CA LYS A 349 -5.29 13.77 -33.78
C LYS A 349 -5.47 12.26 -33.74
N GLU A 350 -5.76 11.68 -34.90
CA GLU A 350 -5.76 10.23 -35.08
C GLU A 350 -4.39 9.64 -34.68
N GLY A 351 -4.40 8.54 -33.95
CA GLY A 351 -3.22 7.91 -33.36
C GLY A 351 -2.80 8.43 -31.99
N GLU A 352 -3.35 9.56 -31.53
CA GLU A 352 -3.17 9.99 -30.13
C GLU A 352 -4.00 9.12 -29.18
N SER A 353 -3.56 9.00 -27.94
CA SER A 353 -4.31 8.27 -26.90
C SER A 353 -4.39 9.08 -25.63
N ILE A 354 -5.48 8.88 -24.91
CA ILE A 354 -5.74 9.47 -23.57
C ILE A 354 -5.88 8.35 -22.55
N ALA A 355 -5.45 8.60 -21.30
CA ALA A 355 -5.74 7.69 -20.20
C ALA A 355 -7.25 7.62 -19.97
N PHE A 356 -7.79 6.41 -19.87
CA PHE A 356 -9.23 6.17 -19.90
C PHE A 356 -9.62 5.00 -19.00
N ASN A 357 -10.71 5.16 -18.28
CA ASN A 357 -11.34 4.08 -17.53
C ASN A 357 -12.86 4.26 -17.46
N VAL A 358 -13.57 3.17 -17.31
CA VAL A 358 -14.99 3.15 -17.00
C VAL A 358 -15.20 2.29 -15.77
N ALA A 359 -15.92 2.80 -14.79
CA ALA A 359 -16.31 2.07 -13.61
C ALA A 359 -17.84 2.07 -13.46
N ARG A 360 -18.38 1.11 -12.73
CA ARG A 360 -19.80 0.99 -12.44
C ARG A 360 -20.02 0.55 -11.00
N GLN A 361 -20.94 1.22 -10.33
CA GLN A 361 -21.51 0.75 -9.07
C GLN A 361 -22.84 0.06 -9.34
N ARG A 362 -22.98 -1.18 -8.86
CA ARG A 362 -24.20 -1.97 -8.84
C ARG A 362 -24.72 -2.04 -7.41
N LYS A 363 -25.72 -1.23 -7.10
CA LYS A 363 -26.15 -1.06 -5.70
C LYS A 363 -26.86 -2.29 -5.15
N ALA A 364 -27.76 -2.90 -5.93
CA ALA A 364 -28.47 -4.09 -5.51
C ALA A 364 -27.55 -5.30 -5.31
N ALA A 365 -26.47 -5.41 -6.08
CA ALA A 365 -25.45 -6.44 -5.97
C ALA A 365 -24.38 -6.14 -4.92
N ASN A 366 -24.31 -4.92 -4.39
CA ASN A 366 -23.21 -4.40 -3.59
C ASN A 366 -21.85 -4.64 -4.26
N GLU A 367 -21.77 -4.34 -5.56
CA GLU A 367 -20.60 -4.63 -6.39
C GLU A 367 -20.12 -3.36 -7.09
N LEU A 368 -18.79 -3.21 -7.12
CA LEU A 368 -18.09 -2.19 -7.88
C LEU A 368 -17.31 -2.86 -9.02
N GLN A 369 -17.41 -2.33 -10.21
CA GLN A 369 -16.76 -2.84 -11.42
C GLN A 369 -15.86 -1.78 -12.01
N THR A 370 -14.77 -2.21 -12.65
CA THR A 370 -13.87 -1.32 -13.40
C THR A 370 -13.34 -2.01 -14.65
N TRP A 371 -13.18 -1.26 -15.72
CA TRP A 371 -12.57 -1.79 -16.93
C TRP A 371 -11.06 -1.97 -16.80
N SER A 372 -10.36 -0.96 -16.30
CA SER A 372 -8.94 -1.07 -15.96
C SER A 372 -8.80 -1.60 -14.54
N GLU A 373 -7.84 -2.47 -14.29
CA GLU A 373 -7.57 -3.02 -12.95
C GLU A 373 -6.87 -1.99 -12.06
N VAL A 374 -7.64 -1.00 -11.60
CA VAL A 374 -7.17 -0.01 -10.61
C VAL A 374 -7.00 -0.66 -9.24
N LYS A 375 -6.09 -0.16 -8.41
CA LYS A 375 -5.64 -0.87 -7.22
C LYS A 375 -6.38 -0.48 -5.94
N VAL A 376 -6.62 0.80 -5.71
CA VAL A 376 -7.20 1.31 -4.45
C VAL A 376 -8.43 2.16 -4.69
N SER A 377 -8.48 2.88 -5.79
CA SER A 377 -9.55 3.83 -6.09
C SER A 377 -9.79 3.92 -7.59
N PHE A 378 -11.02 4.21 -7.99
CA PHE A 378 -11.34 4.52 -9.38
C PHE A 378 -10.61 5.75 -9.93
N HIS A 379 -9.97 6.53 -9.05
CA HIS A 379 -9.17 7.70 -9.41
C HIS A 379 -7.67 7.41 -9.63
N ASP A 380 -7.26 6.15 -9.64
CA ASP A 380 -5.87 5.75 -9.83
C ASP A 380 -5.46 5.80 -11.32
N VAL A 381 -5.28 7.01 -11.80
CA VAL A 381 -5.01 7.34 -13.21
C VAL A 381 -3.79 6.58 -13.78
N GLU A 382 -2.81 6.27 -12.95
CA GLU A 382 -1.63 5.50 -13.30
C GLU A 382 -1.89 4.05 -13.73
N TYR A 383 -3.07 3.52 -13.37
CA TYR A 383 -3.52 2.18 -13.75
C TYR A 383 -4.58 2.18 -14.85
N PHE A 384 -4.93 3.35 -15.36
CA PHE A 384 -5.91 3.42 -16.44
C PHE A 384 -5.41 2.75 -17.71
N GLY A 385 -6.33 2.18 -18.45
CA GLY A 385 -6.13 1.82 -19.85
C GLY A 385 -6.01 3.06 -20.73
N ARG A 386 -6.10 2.86 -22.03
CA ARG A 386 -5.97 3.92 -23.03
C ARG A 386 -7.17 3.91 -23.98
N LEU A 387 -7.68 5.09 -24.30
CA LEU A 387 -8.54 5.31 -25.46
C LEU A 387 -7.65 5.82 -26.60
N LEU A 388 -7.50 5.00 -27.64
CA LEU A 388 -6.80 5.36 -28.87
C LEU A 388 -7.76 6.04 -29.81
N LEU A 389 -7.44 7.23 -30.27
CA LEU A 389 -8.21 7.93 -31.29
C LEU A 389 -7.88 7.35 -32.68
N GLY A 390 -8.93 6.90 -33.37
CA GLY A 390 -8.79 6.19 -34.64
C GLY A 390 -8.75 4.67 -34.46
N LYS A 391 -8.31 3.95 -35.46
CA LYS A 391 -8.19 2.48 -35.47
C LYS A 391 -6.81 2.01 -35.02
N TYR A 392 -6.72 0.72 -34.69
CA TYR A 392 -5.40 0.12 -34.46
C TYR A 392 -4.56 0.15 -35.75
N PRO A 393 -3.25 0.38 -35.69
CA PRO A 393 -2.38 0.32 -36.85
C PRO A 393 -2.43 -1.05 -37.53
N ASP A 394 -2.29 -1.07 -38.86
CA ASP A 394 -2.15 -2.28 -39.67
C ASP A 394 -3.26 -3.33 -39.48
N ASP A 395 -4.49 -2.89 -39.16
CA ASP A 395 -5.64 -3.75 -38.86
C ASP A 395 -5.41 -4.77 -37.71
N MET A 396 -4.46 -4.47 -36.82
CA MET A 396 -4.20 -5.29 -35.62
C MET A 396 -5.46 -5.41 -34.79
N MET A 397 -5.64 -6.58 -34.16
CA MET A 397 -6.60 -6.76 -33.08
C MET A 397 -6.04 -6.15 -31.78
N ARG A 398 -6.94 -5.83 -30.86
CA ARG A 398 -6.58 -5.22 -29.57
C ARG A 398 -5.45 -5.94 -28.84
N ALA A 399 -5.56 -7.26 -28.66
CA ALA A 399 -4.56 -8.05 -27.95
C ALA A 399 -3.17 -8.03 -28.62
N GLU A 400 -3.15 -8.02 -29.96
CA GLU A 400 -1.91 -7.92 -30.75
C GLU A 400 -1.25 -6.56 -30.57
N TYR A 401 -2.04 -5.49 -30.58
CA TYR A 401 -1.55 -4.13 -30.36
C TYR A 401 -1.00 -3.97 -28.94
N GLU A 402 -1.75 -4.40 -27.91
CA GLU A 402 -1.32 -4.34 -26.53
C GLU A 402 -0.03 -5.14 -26.30
N THR A 403 0.08 -6.33 -26.87
CA THR A 403 1.27 -7.18 -26.83
C THR A 403 2.45 -6.52 -27.56
N ALA A 404 2.22 -5.94 -28.73
CA ALA A 404 3.28 -5.24 -29.48
C ALA A 404 3.83 -4.03 -28.69
N GLN A 405 2.96 -3.26 -28.02
CA GLN A 405 3.41 -2.15 -27.17
C GLN A 405 4.23 -2.66 -25.96
N ALA A 406 3.81 -3.73 -25.31
CA ALA A 406 4.54 -4.35 -24.22
C ALA A 406 5.92 -4.86 -24.65
N HIS A 407 6.00 -5.54 -25.79
CA HIS A 407 7.29 -5.97 -26.37
C HIS A 407 8.19 -4.79 -26.72
N LYS A 408 7.65 -3.71 -27.28
CA LYS A 408 8.40 -2.49 -27.58
C LYS A 408 8.99 -1.87 -26.31
N ALA A 409 8.22 -1.82 -25.21
CA ALA A 409 8.70 -1.32 -23.93
C ALA A 409 9.81 -2.21 -23.35
N ALA A 410 9.65 -3.54 -23.41
CA ALA A 410 10.67 -4.49 -22.93
C ALA A 410 11.96 -4.42 -23.76
N ALA A 411 11.85 -4.28 -25.10
CA ALA A 411 13.01 -4.10 -25.97
C ALA A 411 13.76 -2.79 -25.66
N ALA A 412 13.05 -1.69 -25.44
CA ALA A 412 13.64 -0.42 -25.04
C ALA A 412 14.39 -0.53 -23.70
N LEU A 413 13.84 -1.24 -22.72
CA LEU A 413 14.53 -1.50 -21.45
C LEU A 413 15.79 -2.33 -21.63
N LYS A 414 15.74 -3.38 -22.44
CA LYS A 414 16.91 -4.19 -22.80
C LYS A 414 18.01 -3.37 -23.48
N GLU A 415 17.64 -2.46 -24.38
CA GLU A 415 18.58 -1.54 -25.02
C GLU A 415 19.21 -0.58 -24.00
N LYS A 416 18.44 -0.03 -23.05
CA LYS A 416 18.96 0.81 -21.97
C LYS A 416 20.00 0.07 -21.12
N PHE A 417 19.77 -1.19 -20.77
CA PHE A 417 20.75 -2.02 -20.08
C PHE A 417 22.00 -2.27 -20.93
N ALA A 418 21.84 -2.52 -22.23
CA ALA A 418 22.97 -2.74 -23.12
C ALA A 418 23.88 -1.51 -23.26
N ARG A 419 23.30 -0.31 -23.36
CA ARG A 419 24.05 0.96 -23.37
C ARG A 419 24.86 1.18 -22.08
N ASN A 420 24.41 0.63 -20.97
CA ASN A 420 25.05 0.76 -19.66
C ASN A 420 25.82 -0.51 -19.23
N ALA A 421 26.08 -1.44 -20.13
CA ALA A 421 26.69 -2.75 -19.82
C ALA A 421 28.10 -2.67 -19.20
N GLN A 422 28.80 -1.54 -19.36
CA GLN A 422 30.13 -1.32 -18.78
C GLN A 422 30.08 -0.91 -17.30
N ARG A 423 28.91 -0.47 -16.80
CA ARG A 423 28.72 -0.09 -15.38
C ARG A 423 28.13 -1.26 -14.62
N THR A 424 28.64 -1.53 -13.44
CA THR A 424 28.12 -2.59 -12.56
C THR A 424 26.92 -2.14 -11.74
N PHE A 425 26.70 -0.84 -11.64
CA PHE A 425 25.54 -0.22 -11.01
C PHE A 425 25.26 1.17 -11.58
N LEU A 426 24.06 1.65 -11.35
CA LEU A 426 23.59 2.99 -11.67
C LEU A 426 22.91 3.60 -10.44
N LEU A 427 23.04 4.92 -10.24
CA LEU A 427 22.43 5.64 -9.15
C LEU A 427 21.74 6.91 -9.67
N ALA A 428 20.47 7.09 -9.37
CA ALA A 428 19.74 8.28 -9.76
C ALA A 428 18.72 8.73 -8.72
N PRO A 429 18.42 10.02 -8.62
CA PRO A 429 17.29 10.51 -7.84
C PRO A 429 15.96 10.07 -8.46
N VAL A 430 15.02 9.74 -7.60
CA VAL A 430 13.63 9.45 -7.92
C VAL A 430 12.72 10.34 -7.08
N ARG A 431 11.50 10.57 -7.52
CA ARG A 431 10.58 11.39 -6.71
C ARG A 431 10.13 10.60 -5.49
N ILE A 432 9.98 11.28 -4.38
CA ILE A 432 9.50 10.68 -3.11
C ILE A 432 8.07 10.14 -3.19
N THR A 433 7.37 10.43 -4.26
CA THR A 433 6.00 10.01 -4.52
C THR A 433 5.88 9.08 -5.73
N ASP A 434 7.01 8.56 -6.24
CA ASP A 434 6.99 7.57 -7.31
C ASP A 434 6.41 6.22 -6.83
N ASP A 435 6.01 5.38 -7.76
CA ASP A 435 5.61 4.01 -7.45
C ASP A 435 6.85 3.16 -7.13
N PHE A 436 6.94 2.71 -5.88
CA PHE A 436 8.02 1.87 -5.38
C PHE A 436 7.70 0.37 -5.44
N SER A 437 6.80 -0.02 -6.33
CA SER A 437 6.45 -1.44 -6.56
C SER A 437 7.65 -2.26 -7.06
N ILE A 438 7.74 -3.50 -6.61
CA ILE A 438 8.80 -4.44 -6.98
C ILE A 438 8.27 -5.40 -8.06
N PRO A 439 8.99 -5.63 -9.16
CA PRO A 439 10.34 -5.18 -9.45
C PRO A 439 10.45 -3.67 -9.66
N PHE A 440 11.42 -3.05 -8.98
CA PHE A 440 11.66 -1.60 -9.02
C PHE A 440 12.85 -1.31 -9.95
N MET A 441 12.61 -0.64 -11.05
CA MET A 441 13.63 -0.21 -11.99
C MET A 441 13.16 1.07 -12.69
N PRO A 442 13.26 2.22 -12.05
CA PRO A 442 12.82 3.48 -12.62
C PRO A 442 13.71 3.90 -13.80
N ASP A 443 13.10 4.44 -14.82
CA ASP A 443 13.81 4.92 -16.03
C ASP A 443 14.91 5.95 -15.71
N ALA A 444 14.72 6.73 -14.66
CA ALA A 444 15.68 7.74 -14.22
C ALA A 444 17.10 7.20 -13.97
N VAL A 445 17.25 5.90 -13.63
CA VAL A 445 18.59 5.33 -13.39
C VAL A 445 19.44 5.27 -14.67
N PHE A 446 18.82 5.22 -15.83
CA PHE A 446 19.53 5.17 -17.12
C PHE A 446 19.95 6.57 -17.62
N ASP A 447 19.35 7.62 -17.07
CA ASP A 447 19.60 9.03 -17.40
C ASP A 447 20.07 9.78 -16.16
N ALA A 448 20.90 9.14 -15.31
CA ALA A 448 21.36 9.66 -14.04
C ALA A 448 22.12 10.99 -14.22
N PRO A 449 21.82 12.02 -13.40
CA PRO A 449 22.53 13.28 -13.47
C PRO A 449 23.96 13.13 -12.96
N GLU A 450 24.85 13.97 -13.48
CA GLU A 450 26.24 14.02 -13.01
C GLU A 450 26.36 14.61 -11.60
N LYS A 451 25.37 15.43 -11.19
CA LYS A 451 25.31 16.11 -9.90
C LYS A 451 23.85 16.32 -9.48
N ILE A 452 23.59 16.24 -8.19
CA ILE A 452 22.28 16.55 -7.59
C ILE A 452 22.29 17.96 -6.99
N GLU A 453 21.32 18.76 -7.36
CA GLU A 453 21.08 20.07 -6.75
C GLU A 453 19.84 20.00 -5.85
N LEU A 454 20.04 20.25 -4.57
CA LEU A 454 18.98 20.27 -3.55
C LEU A 454 18.82 21.69 -3.04
N ARG A 455 17.57 22.06 -2.77
CA ARG A 455 17.23 23.34 -2.16
C ARG A 455 16.34 23.10 -0.94
N ALA A 456 16.66 23.73 0.17
CA ALA A 456 15.92 23.65 1.41
C ALA A 456 15.87 24.98 2.12
N ALA A 457 14.86 25.21 2.94
CA ALA A 457 14.79 26.29 3.91
C ALA A 457 15.49 25.89 5.22
N VAL A 458 15.73 26.83 6.12
CA VAL A 458 16.11 26.54 7.53
C VAL A 458 14.90 25.93 8.24
N ASN A 459 15.11 24.99 9.14
CA ASN A 459 14.09 24.19 9.84
C ASN A 459 13.29 23.27 8.89
N GLU A 460 13.92 22.79 7.83
CA GLU A 460 13.35 21.80 6.92
C GLU A 460 14.03 20.44 7.06
N MET A 461 13.25 19.39 7.05
CA MET A 461 13.73 18.03 6.83
C MET A 461 13.57 17.70 5.34
N LYS A 462 14.64 17.92 4.55
CA LYS A 462 14.62 17.76 3.09
C LYS A 462 14.90 16.32 2.68
N PRO A 463 13.93 15.61 2.08
CA PRO A 463 14.13 14.25 1.60
C PRO A 463 14.80 14.23 0.23
N LEU A 464 15.58 13.17 0.00
CA LEU A 464 16.11 12.74 -1.29
C LEU A 464 15.95 11.21 -1.40
N ALA A 465 15.13 10.76 -2.32
CA ALA A 465 15.00 9.36 -2.66
C ALA A 465 15.90 9.01 -3.84
N LEU A 466 16.59 7.87 -3.80
CA LEU A 466 17.50 7.40 -4.82
C LEU A 466 17.21 5.94 -5.17
N ALA A 467 17.27 5.62 -6.46
CA ALA A 467 17.30 4.26 -6.94
C ALA A 467 18.76 3.85 -7.20
N LEU A 468 19.19 2.78 -6.54
CA LEU A 468 20.48 2.12 -6.77
C LEU A 468 20.23 0.85 -7.58
N ALA A 469 20.45 0.91 -8.88
CA ALA A 469 20.23 -0.21 -9.79
C ALA A 469 21.49 -1.08 -9.91
N ASN A 470 21.33 -2.37 -9.70
CA ASN A 470 22.37 -3.38 -9.95
C ASN A 470 22.25 -3.88 -11.40
N THR A 471 23.22 -3.56 -12.23
CA THR A 471 23.22 -3.97 -13.65
C THR A 471 23.84 -5.35 -13.88
N THR A 472 24.36 -6.01 -12.83
CA THR A 472 25.00 -7.31 -12.94
C THR A 472 23.99 -8.47 -12.92
N GLY A 473 24.46 -9.67 -13.26
CA GLY A 473 23.64 -10.90 -13.20
C GLY A 473 23.60 -11.58 -11.84
N LYS A 474 24.03 -10.95 -10.77
CA LYS A 474 24.05 -11.50 -9.40
C LYS A 474 23.75 -10.42 -8.38
N THR A 475 23.25 -10.82 -7.21
CA THR A 475 23.07 -9.92 -6.08
C THR A 475 24.42 -9.34 -5.65
N VAL A 476 24.46 -8.03 -5.40
CA VAL A 476 25.64 -7.30 -4.94
C VAL A 476 25.31 -6.53 -3.66
N GLU A 477 26.22 -6.56 -2.71
CA GLU A 477 26.19 -5.68 -1.55
C GLU A 477 26.97 -4.41 -1.83
N TYR A 478 26.41 -3.28 -1.45
CA TYR A 478 26.97 -1.95 -1.63
C TYR A 478 27.12 -1.27 -0.29
N ARG A 479 28.28 -0.65 -0.04
CA ARG A 479 28.47 0.30 1.05
C ARG A 479 28.14 1.70 0.56
N ILE A 480 27.33 2.43 1.32
CA ILE A 480 26.85 3.77 0.98
C ILE A 480 27.41 4.76 2.00
N LEU A 481 28.11 5.79 1.55
CA LEU A 481 28.62 6.85 2.40
C LEU A 481 28.10 8.19 1.90
N VAL A 482 27.72 9.07 2.81
CA VAL A 482 27.32 10.46 2.52
C VAL A 482 28.32 11.36 3.24
N GLU A 483 29.15 12.05 2.46
CA GLU A 483 30.34 12.74 2.95
C GLU A 483 30.40 14.17 2.45
N THR A 484 31.09 15.05 3.20
CA THR A 484 31.47 16.35 2.69
C THR A 484 32.48 16.19 1.56
N GLN A 485 32.50 17.12 0.60
CA GLN A 485 33.57 17.14 -0.39
C GLN A 485 34.92 17.40 0.30
N PRO A 486 36.01 16.69 -0.06
CA PRO A 486 37.33 17.00 0.45
C PRO A 486 37.76 18.37 -0.07
N ASP A 487 38.60 19.08 0.72
CA ASP A 487 39.18 20.35 0.33
C ASP A 487 39.93 20.23 -1.02
N GLU A 488 39.82 21.27 -1.85
CA GLU A 488 40.55 21.31 -3.13
C GLU A 488 42.07 21.10 -2.91
N GLY A 489 42.63 20.12 -3.65
CA GLY A 489 44.06 19.79 -3.60
C GLY A 489 44.40 18.55 -2.81
N LYS A 490 43.46 17.90 -2.09
CA LYS A 490 43.69 16.63 -1.43
C LYS A 490 43.32 15.44 -2.34
N SER A 491 44.09 14.37 -2.21
CA SER A 491 43.85 13.17 -3.04
C SER A 491 42.42 12.62 -2.88
N ARG A 492 41.79 12.34 -4.02
CA ARG A 492 40.46 11.69 -4.08
C ARG A 492 40.38 10.36 -3.29
N PHE A 493 41.51 9.81 -2.91
CA PHE A 493 41.66 8.53 -2.24
C PHE A 493 42.05 8.64 -0.76
N ASP A 494 42.08 9.86 -0.19
CA ASP A 494 42.44 10.03 1.20
C ASP A 494 41.21 9.74 2.09
N TRP A 495 41.15 8.50 2.56
CA TRP A 495 40.04 7.97 3.38
C TRP A 495 39.98 8.64 4.77
N HIS A 496 41.06 9.32 5.19
CA HIS A 496 41.16 9.94 6.49
C HIS A 496 40.58 11.35 6.57
N ASP A 497 40.33 11.98 5.45
CA ASP A 497 39.87 13.37 5.40
C ASP A 497 38.37 13.53 5.05
N SER A 498 37.67 12.45 4.69
CA SER A 498 36.22 12.49 4.45
C SER A 498 35.45 12.48 5.77
N LYS A 499 34.63 13.48 5.97
CA LYS A 499 33.75 13.58 7.14
C LYS A 499 32.32 13.25 6.72
N PRO A 500 31.55 12.58 7.58
CA PRO A 500 30.12 12.45 7.35
C PRO A 500 29.48 13.81 7.08
N PHE A 501 28.60 13.88 6.10
CA PHE A 501 27.84 15.10 5.85
C PHE A 501 26.92 15.40 7.04
N PRO A 502 26.92 16.62 7.59
CA PRO A 502 26.17 16.94 8.80
C PRO A 502 24.65 16.87 8.53
N GLY A 503 23.89 16.49 9.56
CA GLY A 503 22.42 16.48 9.51
C GLY A 503 21.80 15.44 8.56
N VAL A 504 22.56 14.46 8.07
CA VAL A 504 22.03 13.43 7.16
C VAL A 504 21.66 12.15 7.91
N THR A 505 20.43 11.70 7.67
CA THR A 505 20.00 10.34 8.03
C THR A 505 19.85 9.50 6.77
N LEU A 506 20.60 8.41 6.67
CA LEU A 506 20.55 7.47 5.54
C LEU A 506 19.69 6.24 5.92
N ARG A 507 18.76 5.88 5.04
CA ARG A 507 17.81 4.77 5.20
C ARG A 507 17.76 3.92 3.95
N GLN A 508 17.30 2.67 4.08
CA GLN A 508 17.01 1.82 2.94
C GLN A 508 15.52 1.46 2.90
N GLY A 509 14.95 1.35 1.71
CA GLY A 509 13.63 0.79 1.52
C GLY A 509 13.65 -0.72 1.71
N LEU A 510 12.75 -1.24 2.54
CA LEU A 510 12.52 -2.67 2.66
C LEU A 510 11.24 -3.09 1.95
N PRO A 511 11.23 -4.27 1.30
CA PRO A 511 10.05 -4.77 0.63
C PRO A 511 8.96 -5.19 1.61
N MET A 512 7.73 -4.75 1.35
CA MET A 512 6.51 -5.22 2.02
C MET A 512 5.54 -5.77 1.00
N ARG A 513 4.81 -6.83 1.36
CA ARG A 513 3.75 -7.38 0.52
C ARG A 513 2.43 -6.67 0.79
N ASP A 514 1.63 -6.51 -0.25
CA ASP A 514 0.32 -5.85 -0.19
C ASP A 514 -0.79 -6.74 0.38
N SER A 515 -0.55 -8.05 0.44
CA SER A 515 -1.47 -9.02 1.07
C SER A 515 -0.72 -10.25 1.57
N GLU A 516 -1.29 -10.99 2.50
CA GLU A 516 -0.69 -12.24 3.00
C GLU A 516 -0.48 -13.29 1.90
N SER A 517 -1.35 -13.29 0.90
CA SER A 517 -1.31 -14.19 -0.27
C SER A 517 -0.74 -13.53 -1.52
N GLY A 518 -0.43 -12.21 -1.48
CA GLY A 518 0.01 -11.43 -2.63
C GLY A 518 1.43 -11.76 -3.07
N SER A 519 1.62 -11.89 -4.37
CA SER A 519 2.94 -11.97 -5.00
C SER A 519 3.61 -10.59 -5.11
N ASN A 520 2.81 -9.53 -5.04
CA ASN A 520 3.26 -8.16 -5.26
C ASN A 520 3.88 -7.58 -3.98
N ALA A 521 5.03 -6.97 -4.14
CA ALA A 521 5.72 -6.26 -3.07
C ALA A 521 6.02 -4.82 -3.50
N LEU A 522 6.23 -3.94 -2.53
CA LEU A 522 6.71 -2.58 -2.74
C LEU A 522 7.64 -2.19 -1.61
N PHE A 523 8.49 -1.20 -1.84
CA PHE A 523 9.28 -0.62 -0.76
C PHE A 523 8.39 0.30 0.07
N ASP A 524 8.32 0.08 1.39
CA ASP A 524 7.59 0.95 2.29
C ASP A 524 8.33 1.25 3.61
N PRO A 525 8.79 0.27 4.42
CA PRO A 525 9.58 0.58 5.62
C PRO A 525 10.93 1.18 5.26
N LEU A 526 11.33 2.23 6.00
CA LEU A 526 12.59 2.95 5.83
C LEU A 526 13.45 2.89 7.11
N PRO A 527 13.97 1.74 7.53
CA PRO A 527 14.91 1.68 8.64
C PRO A 527 16.18 2.47 8.32
N ARG A 528 16.82 3.02 9.37
CA ARG A 528 18.19 3.55 9.24
C ARG A 528 19.12 2.43 8.81
N LEU A 529 20.09 2.75 7.97
CA LEU A 529 21.15 1.81 7.67
C LEU A 529 21.95 1.50 8.94
N ASN A 530 22.47 0.27 9.00
CA ASN A 530 23.35 -0.16 10.07
C ASN A 530 24.68 0.65 10.07
N GLU A 531 25.52 0.45 11.06
CA GLU A 531 26.83 1.13 11.17
C GLU A 531 27.75 0.84 9.97
N ALA A 532 27.61 -0.34 9.36
CA ALA A 532 28.36 -0.70 8.14
C ALA A 532 27.87 0.05 6.91
N SER A 533 26.68 0.67 6.97
CA SER A 533 26.02 1.40 5.87
C SER A 533 25.91 0.57 4.59
N THR A 534 25.53 -0.71 4.72
CA THR A 534 25.43 -1.65 3.60
C THR A 534 24.01 -1.94 3.17
N VAL A 535 23.81 -2.08 1.87
CA VAL A 535 22.57 -2.53 1.24
C VAL A 535 22.84 -3.64 0.25
N SER A 536 21.92 -4.60 0.15
CA SER A 536 21.98 -5.69 -0.82
C SER A 536 20.95 -5.44 -1.93
N VAL A 537 21.39 -5.48 -3.18
CA VAL A 537 20.52 -5.27 -4.35
C VAL A 537 20.58 -6.49 -5.24
N ALA A 538 19.42 -7.06 -5.57
CA ALA A 538 19.30 -8.23 -6.41
C ALA A 538 19.74 -7.96 -7.86
N ALA A 539 20.02 -9.04 -8.60
CA ALA A 539 20.45 -8.98 -9.99
C ALA A 539 19.39 -8.29 -10.87
N LYS A 540 19.79 -7.30 -11.64
CA LYS A 540 18.91 -6.56 -12.57
C LYS A 540 17.73 -5.84 -11.91
N GLU A 541 17.84 -5.57 -10.60
CA GLU A 541 16.84 -4.81 -9.83
C GLU A 541 17.46 -3.52 -9.30
N ALA A 542 16.62 -2.62 -8.80
CA ALA A 542 17.06 -1.46 -8.05
C ALA A 542 16.59 -1.53 -6.59
N GLY A 543 17.44 -1.10 -5.67
CA GLY A 543 17.13 -0.85 -4.28
C GLY A 543 16.75 0.62 -4.07
N LEU A 544 15.87 0.89 -3.10
CA LEU A 544 15.50 2.23 -2.70
C LEU A 544 16.41 2.69 -1.56
N LEU A 545 17.08 3.82 -1.75
CA LEU A 545 17.80 4.55 -0.71
C LEU A 545 17.04 5.84 -0.40
N TRP A 546 17.08 6.25 0.87
CA TRP A 546 16.41 7.46 1.32
C TRP A 546 17.34 8.27 2.22
N LEU A 547 17.54 9.53 1.87
CA LEU A 547 18.32 10.49 2.65
C LEU A 547 17.38 11.58 3.17
N ASP A 548 17.47 11.87 4.47
CA ASP A 548 16.85 13.04 5.08
C ASP A 548 17.93 14.03 5.46
N PHE A 549 17.89 15.24 4.92
CA PHE A 549 18.79 16.34 5.29
C PHE A 549 18.07 17.26 6.28
N ASP A 550 18.48 17.21 7.54
CA ASP A 550 17.98 18.10 8.59
C ASP A 550 18.73 19.43 8.55
N THR A 551 18.02 20.51 8.23
CA THR A 551 18.59 21.85 8.14
C THR A 551 18.34 22.72 9.38
N THR A 552 17.83 22.14 10.49
CA THR A 552 17.44 22.89 11.70
C THR A 552 18.59 23.71 12.28
N ASP A 553 19.80 23.14 12.31
CA ASP A 553 20.99 23.78 12.85
C ASP A 553 21.92 24.32 11.75
N MET A 554 21.48 24.33 10.48
CA MET A 554 22.26 24.79 9.36
C MET A 554 22.02 26.29 9.11
N LYS A 555 23.07 27.01 8.80
CA LYS A 555 22.96 28.41 8.38
C LYS A 555 22.64 28.49 6.88
N PRO A 556 21.98 29.56 6.42
CA PRO A 556 21.87 29.83 4.99
C PRO A 556 23.25 29.79 4.29
N GLY A 557 23.31 29.06 3.17
CA GLY A 557 24.57 28.86 2.46
C GLY A 557 24.55 27.67 1.54
N LYS A 558 25.66 27.48 0.82
CA LYS A 558 25.88 26.35 -0.09
C LYS A 558 26.74 25.29 0.62
N TYR A 559 26.24 24.07 0.67
CA TYR A 559 26.92 22.92 1.27
C TYR A 559 27.17 21.89 0.18
N GLU A 560 28.40 21.50 -0.05
CA GLU A 560 28.78 20.52 -1.06
C GLU A 560 29.12 19.17 -0.43
N GLY A 561 28.59 18.11 -1.00
CA GLY A 561 28.80 16.77 -0.56
C GLY A 561 28.84 15.76 -1.70
N ARG A 562 29.04 14.52 -1.36
CA ARG A 562 28.98 13.38 -2.29
C ARG A 562 28.31 12.18 -1.66
N ILE A 563 27.64 11.41 -2.48
CA ILE A 563 27.12 10.08 -2.15
C ILE A 563 28.07 9.08 -2.81
N ARG A 564 28.80 8.35 -1.99
CA ARG A 564 29.78 7.35 -2.45
C ARG A 564 29.17 5.96 -2.38
N ILE A 565 29.24 5.24 -3.49
CA ILE A 565 28.78 3.86 -3.65
C ILE A 565 29.99 2.96 -3.87
N ILE A 566 30.13 1.94 -3.02
CA ILE A 566 31.24 0.98 -3.05
C ILE A 566 30.66 -0.44 -3.13
N PRO A 567 30.72 -1.12 -4.29
CA PRO A 567 30.35 -2.52 -4.38
C PRO A 567 31.30 -3.39 -3.56
N LEU A 568 30.83 -4.21 -2.65
CA LEU A 568 31.64 -5.04 -1.77
C LEU A 568 32.12 -6.37 -2.42
N ASN A 569 31.85 -6.58 -3.70
CA ASN A 569 32.31 -7.72 -4.47
C ASN A 569 33.70 -7.54 -5.11
N GLY A 570 34.31 -6.37 -4.96
CA GLY A 570 35.64 -6.07 -5.42
C GLY A 570 36.71 -6.80 -4.60
N LYS A 571 37.91 -6.98 -5.17
CA LYS A 571 39.05 -7.53 -4.44
C LYS A 571 39.86 -6.40 -3.81
N ALA A 572 40.02 -6.48 -2.50
CA ALA A 572 41.03 -5.66 -1.84
C ALA A 572 42.41 -6.24 -2.18
N VAL A 573 43.26 -5.45 -2.84
CA VAL A 573 44.64 -5.82 -3.13
C VAL A 573 45.50 -5.10 -2.11
N PHE A 574 46.17 -5.88 -1.26
CA PHE A 574 47.18 -5.36 -0.34
C PHE A 574 48.52 -5.28 -1.09
N SER A 575 49.03 -4.09 -1.27
CA SER A 575 50.39 -3.89 -1.78
C SER A 575 51.30 -3.45 -0.65
N GLN A 576 52.28 -4.26 -0.33
CA GLN A 576 53.33 -3.92 0.62
C GLN A 576 54.40 -3.09 -0.10
N ALA A 577 54.27 -1.78 -0.03
CA ALA A 577 55.37 -0.91 -0.43
C ALA A 577 56.31 -0.72 0.82
N GLY A 578 57.57 -0.97 0.64
CA GLY A 578 58.59 -1.11 1.66
C GLY A 578 58.51 -0.12 2.86
N TYR A 579 58.88 -0.60 4.04
CA TYR A 579 58.69 0.02 5.36
C TYR A 579 57.28 -0.01 5.97
N GLY A 580 56.71 -1.20 6.14
CA GLY A 580 55.76 -1.44 7.24
C GLY A 580 54.34 -0.91 7.10
N TYR A 581 54.05 -0.10 6.13
CA TYR A 581 52.69 0.42 5.85
C TYR A 581 52.18 -0.17 4.53
N GLY A 582 51.22 -1.06 4.64
CA GLY A 582 50.55 -1.60 3.44
C GLY A 582 49.48 -0.64 2.94
N ASN A 583 49.45 -0.39 1.65
CA ASN A 583 48.35 0.31 0.97
C ASN A 583 47.32 -0.71 0.51
N PHE A 584 46.06 -0.55 0.96
CA PHE A 584 44.96 -1.27 0.42
C PHE A 584 44.45 -0.53 -0.81
N THR A 585 44.48 -1.18 -1.95
CA THR A 585 43.79 -0.70 -3.16
C THR A 585 42.57 -1.57 -3.38
N TYR A 586 41.41 -0.93 -3.56
CA TYR A 586 40.19 -1.58 -3.93
C TYR A 586 40.10 -1.66 -5.44
N SER A 587 39.93 -2.88 -5.99
CA SER A 587 39.90 -3.11 -7.44
C SER A 587 38.49 -3.08 -8.04
N GLY A 588 37.48 -2.69 -7.27
CA GLY A 588 36.11 -2.58 -7.74
C GLY A 588 35.76 -1.19 -8.30
N GLU A 589 34.68 -1.13 -9.08
CA GLU A 589 34.13 0.14 -9.52
C GLU A 589 33.60 0.90 -8.27
N MET A 590 34.00 2.14 -8.08
CA MET A 590 33.43 3.06 -7.13
C MET A 590 32.86 4.24 -7.87
N SER A 591 31.73 4.76 -7.42
CA SER A 591 31.16 5.97 -7.97
C SER A 591 30.83 6.97 -6.89
N ASP A 592 31.18 8.22 -7.15
CA ASP A 592 30.80 9.37 -6.35
C ASP A 592 29.74 10.15 -7.13
N LEU A 593 28.55 10.33 -6.54
CA LEU A 593 27.53 11.24 -7.04
C LEU A 593 27.59 12.52 -6.22
N PRO A 594 28.17 13.61 -6.79
CA PRO A 594 28.23 14.88 -6.10
C PRO A 594 26.84 15.46 -5.87
N PHE A 595 26.64 16.18 -4.79
CA PHE A 595 25.44 16.98 -4.58
C PHE A 595 25.76 18.35 -3.97
N THR A 596 24.88 19.30 -4.22
CA THR A 596 24.83 20.58 -3.53
C THR A 596 23.53 20.68 -2.76
N LEU A 597 23.62 21.03 -1.48
CA LEU A 597 22.49 21.46 -0.67
C LEU A 597 22.55 22.99 -0.50
N GLN A 598 21.67 23.71 -1.18
CA GLN A 598 21.46 25.14 -0.99
C GLN A 598 20.47 25.35 0.14
N VAL A 599 20.93 25.73 1.33
CA VAL A 599 20.07 26.19 2.41
C VAL A 599 19.75 27.65 2.15
N CYS A 600 18.51 27.96 1.82
CA CYS A 600 18.02 29.30 1.54
C CYS A 600 17.84 30.09 2.83
N ASP A 601 17.93 31.42 2.75
CA ASP A 601 17.60 32.32 3.84
C ASP A 601 16.07 32.45 4.02
N ILE A 602 15.42 31.36 4.25
CA ILE A 602 14.01 31.20 4.54
C ILE A 602 13.89 30.41 5.84
N GLU A 603 13.45 31.03 6.90
CA GLU A 603 13.20 30.35 8.16
C GLU A 603 11.76 29.87 8.24
N LEU A 604 11.53 28.55 8.15
CA LEU A 604 10.23 27.95 8.33
C LEU A 604 9.88 27.81 9.80
N SER A 605 8.58 27.92 10.12
CA SER A 605 8.10 27.62 11.45
C SER A 605 8.39 26.16 11.83
N LYS A 606 8.82 25.94 13.06
CA LYS A 606 8.90 24.58 13.64
C LYS A 606 7.52 23.97 13.85
N GLU A 607 6.50 24.81 14.05
CA GLU A 607 5.12 24.38 14.17
C GLU A 607 4.47 24.13 12.79
N PRO A 608 3.54 23.18 12.67
CA PRO A 608 2.79 22.95 11.44
C PRO A 608 1.84 24.13 11.17
N THR A 609 1.55 24.41 9.91
CA THR A 609 0.54 25.38 9.50
C THR A 609 -0.86 24.95 9.91
N ILE A 610 -1.15 23.66 9.71
CA ILE A 610 -2.39 23.00 10.11
C ILE A 610 -2.00 21.82 10.99
N PRO A 611 -2.39 21.78 12.28
CA PRO A 611 -2.06 20.67 13.15
C PRO A 611 -2.64 19.36 12.65
N GLY A 612 -1.84 18.30 12.71
CA GLY A 612 -2.27 16.96 12.33
C GLY A 612 -2.84 16.17 13.51
N ASN A 613 -3.71 15.20 13.18
CA ASN A 613 -4.17 14.15 14.07
C ASN A 613 -4.07 12.80 13.37
N PHE A 614 -3.57 11.78 14.09
CA PHE A 614 -3.75 10.39 13.71
C PHE A 614 -4.75 9.75 14.66
N PHE A 615 -5.78 9.09 14.11
CA PHE A 615 -6.78 8.36 14.91
C PHE A 615 -6.19 7.08 15.52
N SER A 616 -5.11 7.23 16.31
CA SER A 616 -4.42 6.12 16.95
C SER A 616 -3.62 6.62 18.16
N PRO A 617 -3.78 6.05 19.35
CA PRO A 617 -2.92 6.41 20.48
C PRO A 617 -1.46 6.05 20.16
N PRO A 618 -0.50 6.95 20.38
CA PRO A 618 0.90 6.64 20.20
C PRO A 618 1.38 5.61 21.24
N ALA A 619 2.27 4.72 20.82
CA ALA A 619 2.71 3.61 21.65
C ALA A 619 3.76 3.99 22.71
N ASN A 620 4.57 5.01 22.43
CA ASN A 620 5.68 5.47 23.29
C ASN A 620 6.16 6.87 22.89
N GLN A 621 7.11 7.42 23.63
CA GLN A 621 7.67 8.76 23.38
C GLN A 621 8.39 8.88 22.03
N GLU A 622 9.09 7.84 21.58
CA GLU A 622 9.78 7.90 20.27
C GLU A 622 8.80 7.98 19.10
N VAL A 623 7.67 7.28 19.21
CA VAL A 623 6.57 7.44 18.26
C VAL A 623 6.03 8.86 18.25
N ILE A 624 5.82 9.46 19.44
CA ILE A 624 5.33 10.84 19.55
C ILE A 624 6.32 11.82 18.91
N LYS A 625 7.63 11.64 19.09
CA LYS A 625 8.63 12.50 18.45
C LYS A 625 8.52 12.43 16.92
N LEU A 626 8.44 11.23 16.34
CA LEU A 626 8.26 11.07 14.90
C LEU A 626 6.94 11.70 14.43
N LEU A 627 5.85 11.51 15.17
CA LEU A 627 4.57 12.12 14.83
C LEU A 627 4.65 13.66 14.87
N ARG A 628 5.37 14.23 15.85
CA ARG A 628 5.61 15.69 15.93
C ARG A 628 6.44 16.19 14.75
N GLU A 629 7.46 15.45 14.31
CA GLU A 629 8.23 15.77 13.10
C GLU A 629 7.35 15.83 11.85
N ALA A 630 6.32 14.98 11.79
CA ALA A 630 5.32 14.99 10.72
C ALA A 630 4.22 16.05 10.90
N GLY A 631 4.31 16.91 11.91
CA GLY A 631 3.34 17.99 12.14
C GLY A 631 2.13 17.60 12.98
N MET A 632 2.13 16.42 13.62
CA MET A 632 1.06 16.04 14.55
C MET A 632 1.17 16.84 15.84
N ARG A 633 0.07 17.42 16.27
CA ARG A 633 -0.05 18.22 17.51
C ARG A 633 -1.26 17.85 18.35
N ILE A 634 -2.14 17.03 17.81
CA ILE A 634 -3.33 16.52 18.49
C ILE A 634 -3.12 15.03 18.69
N PHE A 635 -3.05 14.60 19.96
CA PHE A 635 -2.72 13.21 20.31
C PHE A 635 -3.92 12.50 20.94
N GLN A 636 -4.16 11.28 20.49
CA GLN A 636 -5.35 10.53 20.87
C GLN A 636 -5.18 9.80 22.21
N ILE A 637 -6.23 9.85 23.00
CA ILE A 637 -6.48 8.97 24.13
C ILE A 637 -7.62 8.04 23.75
N ASN A 638 -7.41 6.74 23.91
CA ASN A 638 -8.44 5.76 23.63
C ASN A 638 -9.52 5.81 24.72
N PRO A 639 -10.81 5.98 24.41
CA PRO A 639 -11.88 6.04 25.41
C PRO A 639 -12.02 4.74 26.22
N TRP A 640 -11.58 3.59 25.69
CA TRP A 640 -11.52 2.34 26.44
C TRP A 640 -10.58 2.38 27.66
N SER A 641 -9.59 3.28 27.65
CA SER A 641 -8.68 3.48 28.79
C SER A 641 -9.29 4.38 29.89
N LEU A 642 -10.42 5.03 29.62
CA LEU A 642 -11.12 5.95 30.54
C LEU A 642 -12.16 5.18 31.39
N ASN A 643 -11.75 4.09 31.98
CA ASN A 643 -12.57 3.28 32.89
C ASN A 643 -12.59 3.93 34.29
N PHE A 644 -13.45 4.92 34.48
CA PHE A 644 -13.65 5.52 35.80
C PHE A 644 -14.39 4.54 36.69
N PRO A 645 -13.89 4.25 37.91
CA PRO A 645 -14.64 3.43 38.89
C PRO A 645 -15.87 4.19 39.42
N LEU A 646 -16.94 3.47 39.73
CA LEU A 646 -18.12 4.02 40.41
C LEU A 646 -17.91 3.98 41.93
N ASP A 647 -18.45 5.01 42.65
CA ASP A 647 -18.58 5.00 44.08
C ASP A 647 -19.89 4.32 44.54
N GLU A 648 -20.16 4.31 45.83
CA GLU A 648 -21.35 3.66 46.41
C GLU A 648 -22.67 4.34 45.96
N GLU A 649 -22.61 5.62 45.54
CA GLU A 649 -23.74 6.36 45.01
C GLU A 649 -23.85 6.32 43.49
N ALA A 650 -23.14 5.37 42.84
CA ALA A 650 -23.06 5.20 41.40
C ALA A 650 -22.53 6.42 40.62
N ARG A 651 -21.67 7.22 41.25
CA ARG A 651 -20.97 8.33 40.63
C ARG A 651 -19.56 7.87 40.22
N PHE A 652 -19.08 8.33 39.06
CA PHE A 652 -17.73 8.02 38.60
C PHE A 652 -16.67 8.78 39.44
N LYS A 653 -15.57 8.08 39.75
CA LYS A 653 -14.38 8.70 40.35
C LYS A 653 -13.40 9.11 39.27
N PRO A 654 -12.70 10.25 39.34
CA PRO A 654 -11.74 10.73 38.34
C PRO A 654 -10.42 9.93 38.43
N GLN A 655 -10.46 8.64 38.23
CA GLN A 655 -9.32 7.71 38.27
C GLN A 655 -9.34 6.83 37.01
N ALA A 656 -8.40 7.06 36.11
CA ALA A 656 -8.26 6.30 34.89
C ALA A 656 -6.77 5.97 34.63
N PRO A 657 -6.22 4.92 35.28
CA PRO A 657 -4.77 4.62 35.22
C PRO A 657 -4.22 4.46 33.79
N GLY A 658 -5.00 3.90 32.90
CA GLY A 658 -4.61 3.74 31.50
C GLY A 658 -4.45 5.07 30.75
N ALA A 659 -5.39 6.01 31.00
CA ALA A 659 -5.32 7.34 30.43
C ALA A 659 -4.26 8.21 31.14
N GLN A 660 -4.05 7.99 32.44
CA GLN A 660 -3.01 8.71 33.20
C GLN A 660 -1.62 8.47 32.65
N ALA A 661 -1.29 7.22 32.35
CA ALA A 661 0.02 6.88 31.75
C ALA A 661 0.21 7.58 30.40
N THR A 662 -0.85 7.63 29.59
CA THR A 662 -0.81 8.32 28.28
C THR A 662 -0.68 9.84 28.45
N LEU A 663 -1.40 10.45 29.38
CA LEU A 663 -1.28 11.89 29.66
C LEU A 663 0.11 12.26 30.19
N ASN A 664 0.70 11.45 31.05
CA ASN A 664 2.06 11.69 31.54
C ASN A 664 3.06 11.70 30.38
N MET A 665 2.95 10.73 29.47
CA MET A 665 3.79 10.66 28.28
C MET A 665 3.59 11.89 27.36
N PHE A 666 2.37 12.39 27.19
CA PHE A 666 2.10 13.59 26.41
C PHE A 666 2.65 14.85 27.09
N THR A 667 2.50 14.96 28.40
CA THR A 667 2.97 16.10 29.17
C THR A 667 4.50 16.25 29.12
N GLU A 668 5.25 15.14 29.21
CA GLU A 668 6.72 15.12 29.07
C GLU A 668 7.18 15.70 27.73
N LEU A 669 6.36 15.62 26.70
CA LEU A 669 6.65 16.12 25.35
C LEU A 669 5.94 17.44 25.05
N SER A 670 5.42 18.12 26.05
CA SER A 670 4.71 19.39 25.91
C SER A 670 3.55 19.35 24.91
N ALA A 671 2.86 18.20 24.83
CA ALA A 671 1.63 18.10 24.03
C ALA A 671 0.51 18.84 24.73
N GLU A 672 -0.14 19.76 24.02
CA GLU A 672 -1.16 20.65 24.58
C GLU A 672 -2.57 20.25 24.18
N LYS A 673 -2.75 19.52 23.07
CA LYS A 673 -4.04 19.14 22.49
C LYS A 673 -4.27 17.65 22.58
N PHE A 674 -5.43 17.27 23.09
CA PHE A 674 -5.82 15.88 23.34
C PHE A 674 -7.10 15.56 22.57
N PHE A 675 -7.13 14.40 21.93
CA PHE A 675 -8.29 13.89 21.21
C PHE A 675 -8.75 12.60 21.89
N ILE A 676 -9.93 12.62 22.47
CA ILE A 676 -10.54 11.45 23.08
C ILE A 676 -11.53 10.89 22.07
N GLY A 677 -11.10 9.87 21.34
CA GLY A 677 -11.77 9.40 20.13
C GLY A 677 -12.17 7.94 20.13
N TYR A 678 -12.78 7.55 19.03
CA TYR A 678 -13.55 6.33 18.74
C TYR A 678 -14.90 6.27 19.44
N SER A 679 -15.82 7.17 19.07
CA SER A 679 -17.20 7.15 19.52
C SER A 679 -17.32 6.99 21.04
N CYS A 680 -16.98 8.06 21.77
CA CYS A 680 -16.95 8.01 23.23
C CYS A 680 -18.27 7.54 23.83
N TYR A 681 -19.41 7.92 23.25
CA TYR A 681 -20.71 7.51 23.76
C TYR A 681 -20.97 6.01 23.55
N ASP A 682 -20.73 5.47 22.36
CA ASP A 682 -20.93 4.04 22.11
C ASP A 682 -19.95 3.19 22.94
N THR A 683 -18.70 3.64 23.11
CA THR A 683 -17.72 3.01 24.00
C THR A 683 -18.17 3.06 25.46
N PHE A 684 -18.69 4.19 25.89
CA PHE A 684 -19.25 4.37 27.24
C PHE A 684 -20.40 3.38 27.48
N LEU A 685 -21.36 3.25 26.54
CA LEU A 685 -22.48 2.31 26.65
C LEU A 685 -22.00 0.86 26.76
N GLN A 686 -21.01 0.45 25.96
CA GLN A 686 -20.44 -0.90 26.01
C GLN A 686 -19.79 -1.19 27.36
N THR A 687 -19.05 -0.23 27.91
CA THR A 687 -18.36 -0.35 29.20
C THR A 687 -19.34 -0.36 30.38
N ASN A 688 -20.41 0.43 30.32
CA ASN A 688 -21.34 0.67 31.40
C ASN A 688 -22.70 -0.02 31.23
N LYS A 689 -22.76 -1.10 30.45
CA LYS A 689 -23.96 -1.96 30.28
C LYS A 689 -25.23 -1.18 29.98
N ASN A 690 -25.16 -0.28 29.02
CA ASN A 690 -26.28 0.54 28.54
C ASN A 690 -26.87 1.51 29.57
N LYS A 691 -26.12 1.97 30.56
CA LYS A 691 -26.54 2.96 31.52
C LYS A 691 -26.44 4.38 30.96
N SER A 692 -27.21 4.70 29.92
CA SER A 692 -27.20 6.01 29.26
C SER A 692 -27.45 7.19 30.21
N ALA A 693 -28.21 7.00 31.26
CA ALA A 693 -28.46 8.01 32.30
C ALA A 693 -27.20 8.51 33.02
N LEU A 694 -26.10 7.72 33.03
CA LEU A 694 -24.83 8.09 33.63
C LEU A 694 -23.91 8.89 32.67
N TRP A 695 -24.32 9.12 31.43
CA TRP A 695 -23.50 9.83 30.44
C TRP A 695 -23.09 11.23 30.90
N SER A 696 -24.02 11.99 31.44
CA SER A 696 -23.76 13.32 32.02
C SER A 696 -22.67 13.27 33.11
N GLU A 697 -22.77 12.27 34.00
CA GLU A 697 -21.83 12.14 35.14
C GLU A 697 -20.44 11.69 34.65
N TRP A 698 -20.39 10.81 33.62
CA TRP A 698 -19.15 10.42 32.99
C TRP A 698 -18.44 11.63 32.33
N MET A 699 -19.16 12.48 31.63
CA MET A 699 -18.59 13.71 31.00
C MET A 699 -18.05 14.69 32.05
N LYS A 700 -18.75 14.88 33.18
CA LYS A 700 -18.24 15.71 34.29
C LYS A 700 -16.97 15.13 34.89
N THR A 701 -16.92 13.79 35.05
CA THR A 701 -15.77 13.08 35.60
C THR A 701 -14.58 13.18 34.65
N LEU A 702 -14.82 13.09 33.33
CA LEU A 702 -13.78 13.30 32.33
C LEU A 702 -13.18 14.72 32.39
N ALA A 703 -14.04 15.73 32.48
CA ALA A 703 -13.60 17.13 32.65
C ALA A 703 -12.75 17.31 33.90
N GLN A 704 -13.20 16.74 35.03
CA GLN A 704 -12.47 16.77 36.28
C GLN A 704 -11.13 16.04 36.19
N PHE A 705 -11.09 14.84 35.59
CA PHE A 705 -9.89 14.07 35.37
C PHE A 705 -8.86 14.86 34.55
N MET A 706 -9.27 15.44 33.43
CA MET A 706 -8.39 16.22 32.56
C MET A 706 -7.82 17.44 33.31
N LYS A 707 -8.66 18.18 34.06
CA LYS A 707 -8.22 19.30 34.92
C LYS A 707 -7.20 18.87 35.97
N GLN A 708 -7.45 17.78 36.68
CA GLN A 708 -6.55 17.25 37.71
C GLN A 708 -5.19 16.84 37.18
N ASN A 709 -5.12 16.52 35.89
CA ASN A 709 -3.88 16.18 35.20
C ASN A 709 -3.27 17.36 34.43
N GLY A 710 -3.69 18.59 34.69
CA GLY A 710 -3.11 19.81 34.15
C GLY A 710 -3.50 20.15 32.72
N ALA A 711 -4.48 19.44 32.14
CA ALA A 711 -4.95 19.73 30.79
C ALA A 711 -5.84 21.00 30.75
N VAL A 712 -5.63 21.81 29.72
CA VAL A 712 -6.49 22.92 29.39
C VAL A 712 -7.71 22.40 28.64
N LEU A 713 -8.89 22.46 29.22
CA LEU A 713 -10.11 21.79 28.72
C LEU A 713 -10.50 22.25 27.30
N GLN A 714 -10.23 23.51 26.94
CA GLN A 714 -10.44 24.03 25.57
C GLN A 714 -9.54 23.37 24.52
N ASN A 715 -8.51 22.65 24.96
CA ASN A 715 -7.61 21.87 24.11
C ASN A 715 -7.95 20.36 24.13
N CYS A 716 -9.04 19.98 24.84
CA CYS A 716 -9.52 18.61 24.90
C CYS A 716 -10.70 18.42 23.93
N TYR A 717 -10.49 17.63 22.90
CA TYR A 717 -11.50 17.26 21.92
C TYR A 717 -12.12 15.93 22.32
N VAL A 718 -13.43 15.88 22.52
CA VAL A 718 -14.16 14.65 22.79
C VAL A 718 -15.00 14.28 21.59
N GLU A 719 -14.60 13.21 20.90
CA GLU A 719 -15.37 12.66 19.80
C GLU A 719 -16.57 11.89 20.35
N VAL A 720 -17.71 12.56 20.38
CA VAL A 720 -18.94 11.97 20.93
C VAL A 720 -19.37 10.78 20.09
N TYR A 721 -19.36 10.95 18.78
CA TYR A 721 -19.63 9.88 17.80
C TYR A 721 -18.60 9.89 16.68
N ASP A 722 -18.21 8.68 16.26
CA ASP A 722 -17.41 8.39 15.10
C ASP A 722 -18.30 7.76 14.02
N GLU A 723 -18.44 8.42 12.88
CA GLU A 723 -19.22 8.04 11.71
C GLU A 723 -20.66 7.51 12.04
N PRO A 724 -21.47 8.22 12.83
CA PRO A 724 -22.76 7.72 13.23
C PRO A 724 -23.74 7.59 12.05
N ASP A 725 -24.64 6.59 12.11
CA ASP A 725 -25.74 6.50 11.16
C ASP A 725 -26.69 7.70 11.35
N PRO A 726 -26.96 8.51 10.30
CA PRO A 726 -27.89 9.64 10.38
C PRO A 726 -29.31 9.29 10.83
N LYS A 727 -29.71 8.02 10.75
CA LYS A 727 -30.97 7.52 11.29
C LYS A 727 -31.07 7.61 12.81
N ARG A 728 -29.94 7.70 13.51
CA ARG A 728 -29.89 7.92 14.96
C ARG A 728 -29.95 9.41 15.35
N PHE A 729 -30.42 10.29 14.48
CA PHE A 729 -30.33 11.74 14.64
C PHE A 729 -30.83 12.24 15.98
N ASP A 730 -32.03 11.81 16.42
CA ASP A 730 -32.63 12.28 17.69
C ASP A 730 -31.81 11.86 18.92
N GLU A 731 -31.25 10.66 18.89
CA GLU A 731 -30.33 10.17 19.91
C GLU A 731 -29.03 10.99 19.91
N ILE A 732 -28.44 11.21 18.73
CA ILE A 732 -27.21 12.00 18.57
C ILE A 732 -27.41 13.42 19.14
N LEU A 733 -28.52 14.07 18.79
CA LEU A 733 -28.85 15.39 19.28
C LEU A 733 -29.01 15.43 20.81
N HIS A 734 -29.69 14.44 21.37
CA HIS A 734 -29.89 14.33 22.84
C HIS A 734 -28.53 14.13 23.56
N VAL A 735 -27.70 13.25 23.06
CA VAL A 735 -26.40 12.92 23.66
C VAL A 735 -25.43 14.09 23.60
N LEU A 736 -25.36 14.80 22.45
CA LEU A 736 -24.53 16.02 22.30
C LEU A 736 -24.99 17.13 23.26
N ARG A 737 -26.29 17.36 23.37
CA ARG A 737 -26.84 18.33 24.31
C ARG A 737 -26.46 18.00 25.76
N THR A 738 -26.64 16.74 26.15
CA THR A 738 -26.29 16.27 27.50
C THR A 738 -24.80 16.43 27.78
N ALA A 739 -23.95 16.12 26.84
CA ALA A 739 -22.51 16.29 26.95
C ALA A 739 -22.11 17.77 27.08
N ARG A 740 -22.71 18.65 26.29
CA ARG A 740 -22.49 20.10 26.34
C ARG A 740 -22.90 20.69 27.68
N GLU A 741 -24.08 20.29 28.21
CA GLU A 741 -24.56 20.74 29.53
C GLU A 741 -23.65 20.24 30.66
N ALA A 742 -23.14 19.03 30.55
CA ALA A 742 -22.32 18.39 31.58
C ALA A 742 -20.88 18.94 31.65
N ALA A 743 -20.29 19.25 30.50
CA ALA A 743 -18.89 19.67 30.34
C ALA A 743 -18.72 20.79 29.30
N PRO A 744 -19.22 21.99 29.60
CA PRO A 744 -19.26 23.10 28.63
C PRO A 744 -17.89 23.62 28.21
N GLU A 745 -16.84 23.33 28.96
CA GLU A 745 -15.46 23.78 28.69
C GLU A 745 -14.70 22.85 27.72
N ILE A 746 -15.20 21.60 27.51
CA ILE A 746 -14.59 20.65 26.60
C ILE A 746 -15.09 20.88 25.18
N LYS A 747 -14.21 20.77 24.20
CA LYS A 747 -14.61 20.78 22.79
C LYS A 747 -15.28 19.46 22.40
N LEU A 748 -16.54 19.52 21.99
CA LEU A 748 -17.23 18.38 21.44
C LEU A 748 -16.98 18.28 19.94
N THR A 749 -16.59 17.10 19.49
CA THR A 749 -16.19 16.80 18.12
C THR A 749 -17.06 15.68 17.55
N MET A 750 -17.33 15.77 16.27
CA MET A 750 -17.95 14.68 15.51
C MET A 750 -17.10 14.38 14.28
N THR A 751 -16.79 13.10 14.09
CA THR A 751 -16.25 12.59 12.83
C THR A 751 -17.40 12.08 11.99
N LEU A 752 -17.52 12.58 10.75
CA LEU A 752 -18.56 12.19 9.81
C LEU A 752 -17.96 11.52 8.57
N GLY A 753 -18.40 10.29 8.32
CA GLY A 753 -17.84 9.41 7.30
C GLY A 753 -18.78 9.09 6.14
N ALA A 754 -18.73 7.83 5.69
CA ALA A 754 -19.44 7.36 4.51
C ALA A 754 -20.98 7.41 4.64
N HIS A 755 -21.50 7.37 5.86
CA HIS A 755 -22.93 7.62 6.13
C HIS A 755 -23.19 9.13 6.14
N ILE A 756 -23.46 9.66 4.94
CA ILE A 756 -23.54 11.12 4.78
C ILE A 756 -24.72 11.71 5.53
N MET A 757 -24.41 12.52 6.52
CA MET A 757 -25.38 13.33 7.25
C MET A 757 -25.77 14.56 6.41
N SER A 758 -27.05 14.90 6.31
CA SER A 758 -27.46 16.06 5.52
C SER A 758 -27.01 17.38 6.15
N ALA A 759 -26.80 18.41 5.34
CA ALA A 759 -26.45 19.73 5.85
C ALA A 759 -27.51 20.28 6.83
N GLU A 760 -28.81 19.99 6.65
CA GLU A 760 -29.89 20.35 7.59
C GLU A 760 -29.73 19.67 8.97
N GLN A 761 -29.34 18.38 8.97
CA GLN A 761 -29.07 17.67 10.21
C GLN A 761 -27.83 18.25 10.90
N MET A 762 -26.77 18.53 10.16
CA MET A 762 -25.55 19.17 10.69
C MET A 762 -25.87 20.55 11.30
N GLU A 763 -26.71 21.36 10.67
CA GLU A 763 -27.16 22.65 11.20
C GLU A 763 -27.86 22.52 12.56
N LYS A 764 -28.69 21.50 12.77
CA LYS A 764 -29.38 21.23 14.03
C LYS A 764 -28.42 20.76 15.14
N LEU A 765 -27.33 20.06 14.78
CA LEU A 765 -26.30 19.62 15.73
C LEU A 765 -25.28 20.72 16.04
N HIS A 766 -25.10 21.65 15.11
CA HIS A 766 -24.06 22.68 15.16
C HIS A 766 -24.00 23.49 16.46
N PRO A 767 -25.09 23.85 17.16
CA PRO A 767 -25.02 24.53 18.46
C PRO A 767 -24.23 23.78 19.54
N TYR A 768 -24.07 22.45 19.38
CA TYR A 768 -23.45 21.57 20.37
C TYR A 768 -22.05 21.09 19.95
N VAL A 769 -21.66 21.24 18.66
CA VAL A 769 -20.41 20.75 18.12
C VAL A 769 -19.43 21.90 17.91
N ASP A 770 -18.22 21.80 18.47
CA ASP A 770 -17.16 22.80 18.34
C ASP A 770 -16.23 22.53 17.17
N CYS A 771 -16.01 21.26 16.86
CA CYS A 771 -15.11 20.84 15.80
C CYS A 771 -15.75 19.75 14.95
N TRP A 772 -15.79 19.93 13.66
CA TRP A 772 -16.27 18.98 12.67
C TRP A 772 -15.11 18.34 11.96
N ILE A 773 -14.96 17.02 12.05
CA ILE A 773 -13.95 16.26 11.27
C ILE A 773 -14.70 15.48 10.18
N LEU A 774 -14.49 15.88 8.93
CA LEU A 774 -15.31 15.45 7.82
C LEU A 774 -14.51 14.58 6.85
N TRP A 775 -15.11 13.49 6.40
CA TRP A 775 -14.50 12.66 5.39
C TRP A 775 -14.27 13.42 4.08
N SER A 776 -13.02 13.46 3.60
CA SER A 776 -12.57 14.30 2.49
C SER A 776 -13.39 14.07 1.21
N HIS A 777 -13.73 12.83 0.89
CA HIS A 777 -14.43 12.47 -0.34
C HIS A 777 -15.96 12.65 -0.27
N GLY A 778 -16.53 12.74 0.92
CA GLY A 778 -17.98 12.77 1.11
C GLY A 778 -18.58 14.18 1.24
N TYR A 779 -17.90 15.08 1.94
CA TYR A 779 -18.48 16.37 2.35
C TYR A 779 -17.97 17.56 1.54
N PHE A 780 -16.74 17.51 1.01
CA PHE A 780 -16.13 18.64 0.31
C PHE A 780 -16.45 18.69 -1.19
N SER A 781 -17.18 17.72 -1.70
CA SER A 781 -17.66 17.67 -3.09
C SER A 781 -19.10 18.15 -3.28
N ARG A 782 -19.82 18.50 -2.20
CA ARG A 782 -21.25 18.83 -2.23
C ARG A 782 -21.48 20.29 -1.87
N PRO A 783 -22.18 21.07 -2.73
CA PRO A 783 -22.36 22.51 -2.51
C PRO A 783 -22.99 22.87 -1.18
N GLU A 784 -24.01 22.10 -0.74
CA GLU A 784 -24.72 22.35 0.52
C GLU A 784 -23.82 22.13 1.74
N HIS A 785 -22.95 21.11 1.69
CA HIS A 785 -21.98 20.87 2.76
C HIS A 785 -20.86 21.90 2.75
N LEU A 786 -20.38 22.32 1.57
CA LEU A 786 -19.40 23.40 1.47
C LEU A 786 -19.96 24.72 2.02
N ALA A 787 -21.25 25.04 1.78
CA ALA A 787 -21.91 26.20 2.36
C ALA A 787 -21.92 26.13 3.90
N PHE A 788 -22.28 24.96 4.45
CA PHE A 788 -22.24 24.72 5.90
C PHE A 788 -20.81 24.87 6.45
N ILE A 789 -19.80 24.26 5.81
CA ILE A 789 -18.40 24.36 6.21
C ILE A 789 -17.95 25.83 6.28
N ARG A 790 -18.28 26.63 5.24
CA ARG A 790 -17.92 28.06 5.20
C ARG A 790 -18.61 28.86 6.32
N LYS A 791 -19.86 28.54 6.63
CA LYS A 791 -20.56 29.12 7.77
C LYS A 791 -19.85 28.82 9.09
N VAL A 792 -19.53 27.53 9.35
CA VAL A 792 -18.82 27.12 10.57
C VAL A 792 -17.49 27.86 10.73
N GLN A 793 -16.72 28.01 9.65
CA GLN A 793 -15.47 28.75 9.62
C GLN A 793 -15.68 30.25 9.89
N GLN A 794 -16.73 30.87 9.33
CA GLN A 794 -17.07 32.28 9.58
C GLN A 794 -17.47 32.56 11.02
N GLU A 795 -18.06 31.58 11.70
CA GLU A 795 -18.38 31.63 13.12
C GLU A 795 -17.16 31.37 14.02
N GLY A 796 -15.98 31.10 13.46
CA GLY A 796 -14.74 30.84 14.17
C GLY A 796 -14.69 29.47 14.86
N ARG A 797 -15.53 28.52 14.44
CA ARG A 797 -15.46 27.14 14.90
C ARG A 797 -14.55 26.30 13.98
N GLU A 798 -14.01 25.21 14.53
CA GLU A 798 -13.00 24.41 13.86
C GLU A 798 -13.61 23.39 12.88
N VAL A 799 -12.98 23.26 11.72
CA VAL A 799 -13.29 22.22 10.73
C VAL A 799 -12.00 21.50 10.38
N GLY A 800 -12.02 20.19 10.51
CA GLY A 800 -10.97 19.32 10.04
C GLY A 800 -11.46 18.39 8.91
N HIS A 801 -10.51 17.74 8.29
CA HIS A 801 -10.80 16.61 7.39
C HIS A 801 -10.02 15.38 7.76
N TYR A 802 -10.50 14.22 7.32
CA TYR A 802 -9.75 13.00 7.38
C TYR A 802 -9.88 12.19 6.10
N THR A 803 -8.90 11.31 5.88
CA THR A 803 -8.97 10.27 4.85
C THR A 803 -8.64 8.93 5.47
N CYS A 804 -9.33 7.88 5.01
CA CYS A 804 -9.03 6.48 5.30
C CYS A 804 -8.49 5.70 4.09
N ASP A 805 -8.26 6.37 2.98
CA ASP A 805 -7.58 5.80 1.81
C ASP A 805 -6.06 5.74 2.07
N THR A 806 -5.66 5.07 3.15
CA THR A 806 -4.30 5.06 3.70
C THR A 806 -3.68 3.68 3.72
N VAL A 807 -4.17 2.77 2.87
CA VAL A 807 -3.59 1.43 2.72
C VAL A 807 -2.22 1.47 2.03
N LEU A 808 -1.48 0.37 2.11
CA LEU A 808 -0.11 0.25 1.63
C LEU A 808 0.09 0.70 0.16
N ARG A 809 -0.91 0.44 -0.70
CA ARG A 809 -0.85 0.83 -2.12
C ARG A 809 -1.51 2.15 -2.46
N SER A 810 -1.96 2.90 -1.46
CA SER A 810 -2.48 4.25 -1.71
C SER A 810 -1.41 5.14 -2.32
N SER A 811 -1.82 6.00 -3.24
CA SER A 811 -0.92 6.96 -3.91
C SER A 811 -0.19 7.83 -2.87
N LEU A 812 1.13 7.81 -2.89
CA LEU A 812 1.97 8.61 -2.00
C LEU A 812 1.71 10.11 -2.19
N ASP A 813 1.49 10.54 -3.43
CA ASP A 813 1.17 11.92 -3.76
C ASP A 813 -0.24 12.29 -3.30
N ARG A 814 -1.26 11.59 -3.80
CA ARG A 814 -2.67 11.97 -3.58
C ARG A 814 -3.13 11.77 -2.13
N ASN A 815 -2.85 10.61 -1.54
CA ASN A 815 -3.42 10.22 -0.25
C ASN A 815 -2.58 10.71 0.95
N TYR A 816 -1.28 10.97 0.74
CA TYR A 816 -0.38 11.38 1.83
C TYR A 816 0.16 12.79 1.64
N ARG A 817 0.89 13.08 0.56
CA ARG A 817 1.52 14.39 0.40
C ARG A 817 0.50 15.52 0.25
N ARG A 818 -0.56 15.31 -0.54
CA ARG A 818 -1.59 16.33 -0.78
C ARG A 818 -2.60 16.48 0.34
N ASN A 819 -2.54 15.68 1.39
CA ASN A 819 -3.42 15.83 2.55
C ASN A 819 -3.34 17.25 3.15
N ALA A 820 -2.13 17.78 3.36
CA ALA A 820 -1.94 19.14 3.87
C ALA A 820 -2.38 20.23 2.86
N TRP A 821 -2.16 20.01 1.58
CA TRP A 821 -2.61 20.90 0.51
C TRP A 821 -4.15 20.98 0.42
N PHE A 822 -4.83 19.87 0.66
CA PHE A 822 -6.29 19.83 0.74
C PHE A 822 -6.78 20.67 1.93
N GLY A 823 -6.16 20.53 3.10
CA GLY A 823 -6.44 21.37 4.26
C GLY A 823 -6.21 22.86 3.97
N GLU A 824 -5.13 23.21 3.31
CA GLU A 824 -4.82 24.58 2.90
C GLU A 824 -5.85 25.12 1.90
N TYR A 825 -6.25 24.33 0.90
CA TYR A 825 -7.25 24.73 -0.10
C TYR A 825 -8.62 25.03 0.53
N HIS A 826 -9.04 24.20 1.47
CA HIS A 826 -10.32 24.37 2.16
C HIS A 826 -10.24 25.23 3.42
N LYS A 827 -9.03 25.74 3.78
CA LYS A 827 -8.75 26.56 4.98
C LYS A 827 -9.17 25.83 6.26
N LEU A 828 -8.72 24.59 6.43
CA LEU A 828 -9.10 23.74 7.54
C LEU A 828 -8.16 23.91 8.74
N ASP A 829 -8.67 23.55 9.91
CA ASP A 829 -7.98 23.67 11.20
C ASP A 829 -7.26 22.38 11.61
N ILE A 830 -7.66 21.25 11.05
CA ILE A 830 -7.10 19.92 11.38
C ILE A 830 -6.94 19.07 10.10
N ASN A 831 -5.74 18.50 9.93
CA ASN A 831 -5.46 17.46 8.95
C ASN A 831 -5.40 16.11 9.66
N ALA A 832 -6.31 15.19 9.37
CA ALA A 832 -6.31 13.90 10.00
C ALA A 832 -6.10 12.75 9.00
N LEU A 833 -5.45 11.68 9.48
CA LEU A 833 -5.26 10.43 8.76
C LEU A 833 -5.71 9.25 9.64
N TYR A 834 -6.39 8.32 9.05
CA TYR A 834 -6.65 7.01 9.63
C TYR A 834 -5.70 5.99 8.98
N GLN A 835 -4.83 5.33 9.65
CA GLN A 835 -4.29 5.27 11.01
C GLN A 835 -2.80 5.67 11.02
N GLY A 836 -2.30 6.12 12.16
CA GLY A 836 -0.88 6.44 12.31
C GLY A 836 -0.02 5.24 12.65
N ILE A 837 -0.34 4.57 13.74
CA ILE A 837 0.36 3.39 14.23
C ILE A 837 -0.62 2.53 15.03
N THR A 838 -0.61 1.22 14.84
CA THR A 838 -1.33 0.32 15.74
C THR A 838 -0.46 0.03 16.96
N GLY A 839 -1.10 -0.08 18.11
CA GLY A 839 -0.41 -0.43 19.35
C GLY A 839 0.39 -1.73 19.20
N LEU A 840 1.39 -1.90 20.06
CA LEU A 840 2.39 -2.99 20.11
C LEU A 840 1.83 -4.43 20.00
N ARG A 841 0.52 -4.62 20.10
CA ARG A 841 -0.14 -5.94 20.05
C ARG A 841 -0.18 -6.55 18.65
N HIS A 842 -0.05 -5.76 17.60
CA HIS A 842 -0.09 -6.21 16.21
C HIS A 842 1.23 -5.90 15.52
N CYS A 843 2.09 -6.91 15.41
CA CYS A 843 3.33 -6.78 14.66
C CYS A 843 3.00 -6.69 13.17
N ILE A 844 3.08 -5.48 12.60
CA ILE A 844 2.79 -5.24 11.17
C ILE A 844 3.77 -5.93 10.23
N TRP A 845 4.93 -6.40 10.72
CA TRP A 845 5.83 -7.27 9.95
C TRP A 845 5.24 -8.64 9.61
N LYS A 846 4.17 -9.05 10.30
CA LYS A 846 3.50 -10.35 10.10
C LYS A 846 2.23 -10.27 9.28
N ARG A 847 1.73 -9.09 9.02
CA ARG A 847 0.52 -8.86 8.22
C ARG A 847 0.71 -7.63 7.34
N THR A 848 -0.09 -7.51 6.30
CA THR A 848 -0.16 -6.30 5.49
C THR A 848 -0.62 -5.12 6.35
N PRO A 849 0.11 -4.00 6.36
CA PRO A 849 -0.35 -2.79 7.03
C PRO A 849 -1.68 -2.33 6.46
N ALA A 850 -2.68 -2.13 7.29
CA ALA A 850 -3.99 -1.66 6.84
C ALA A 850 -3.98 -0.13 6.61
N GLY A 851 -3.42 0.63 7.52
CA GLY A 851 -3.34 2.09 7.43
C GLY A 851 -2.13 2.65 8.17
N GLU A 852 -1.40 1.79 8.87
CA GLU A 852 -0.25 2.19 9.67
C GLU A 852 0.87 2.72 8.78
N ILE A 853 1.38 3.90 9.11
CA ILE A 853 2.50 4.56 8.40
C ILE A 853 3.83 4.50 9.16
N LEU A 854 3.82 3.94 10.37
CA LEU A 854 5.01 3.65 11.17
C LEU A 854 5.08 2.17 11.49
N TYR A 855 6.28 1.60 11.41
CA TYR A 855 6.57 0.21 11.72
C TYR A 855 7.27 0.09 13.07
N HIS A 856 7.07 -1.04 13.76
CA HIS A 856 7.82 -1.33 14.99
C HIS A 856 9.25 -1.72 14.66
N GLY A 857 10.20 -0.97 15.18
CA GLY A 857 11.61 -1.32 15.18
C GLY A 857 12.04 -2.02 16.48
N PRO A 858 13.27 -2.55 16.55
CA PRO A 858 13.79 -3.19 17.76
C PRO A 858 13.83 -2.23 18.95
N ASP A 859 14.22 -0.99 18.72
CA ASP A 859 14.41 0.02 19.75
C ASP A 859 13.52 1.26 19.56
N SER A 860 12.87 1.38 18.41
CA SER A 860 12.08 2.57 18.04
C SER A 860 11.07 2.27 16.91
N ALA A 861 10.32 3.26 16.51
CA ALA A 861 9.50 3.16 15.31
C ALA A 861 10.32 3.42 14.03
N ILE A 862 9.98 2.70 12.97
CA ILE A 862 10.55 2.85 11.63
C ILE A 862 9.54 3.58 10.75
N PRO A 863 9.88 4.74 10.18
CA PRO A 863 8.99 5.44 9.25
C PRO A 863 8.84 4.68 7.93
N SER A 864 7.71 4.89 7.26
CA SER A 864 7.45 4.38 5.91
C SER A 864 7.65 5.47 4.85
N VAL A 865 7.67 5.09 3.57
CA VAL A 865 7.62 6.07 2.47
C VAL A 865 6.32 6.89 2.54
N ARG A 866 5.23 6.31 3.02
CA ARG A 866 3.94 6.98 3.25
C ARG A 866 4.04 8.07 4.32
N TYR A 867 4.71 7.78 5.44
CA TYR A 867 5.03 8.77 6.47
C TYR A 867 5.87 9.92 5.90
N MET A 868 6.88 9.61 5.09
CA MET A 868 7.75 10.62 4.49
C MET A 868 6.98 11.52 3.51
N ALA A 869 6.09 10.94 2.70
CA ALA A 869 5.24 11.70 1.80
C ALA A 869 4.29 12.64 2.56
N PHE A 870 3.66 12.16 3.64
CA PHE A 870 2.82 12.99 4.50
C PHE A 870 3.61 14.13 5.14
N ARG A 871 4.76 13.83 5.77
CA ARG A 871 5.65 14.84 6.38
C ARG A 871 6.06 15.92 5.36
N GLN A 872 6.37 15.52 4.12
CA GLN A 872 6.71 16.45 3.07
C GLN A 872 5.53 17.38 2.73
N GLY A 873 4.31 16.87 2.64
CA GLY A 873 3.12 17.69 2.42
C GLY A 873 2.90 18.73 3.52
N MET A 874 3.08 18.33 4.78
CA MET A 874 3.03 19.24 5.93
C MET A 874 4.14 20.31 5.86
N THR A 875 5.30 19.97 5.32
CA THR A 875 6.40 20.92 5.09
C THR A 875 6.11 21.88 3.93
N ASP A 876 5.55 21.37 2.83
CA ASP A 876 5.23 22.18 1.64
C ASP A 876 4.35 23.40 1.98
N VAL A 877 3.30 23.20 2.77
CA VAL A 877 2.37 24.29 3.13
C VAL A 877 2.97 25.30 4.11
N LYS A 878 4.09 24.99 4.79
CA LYS A 878 4.83 25.98 5.61
C LYS A 878 5.42 27.10 4.76
N TYR A 879 5.80 26.83 3.51
CA TYR A 879 6.24 27.86 2.58
C TYR A 879 5.12 28.86 2.25
N LEU A 880 3.89 28.36 2.08
CA LEU A 880 2.72 29.26 1.88
C LEU A 880 2.45 30.09 3.13
N ALA A 881 2.56 29.50 4.31
CA ALA A 881 2.41 30.24 5.57
C ALA A 881 3.48 31.33 5.73
N LYS A 882 4.74 31.02 5.41
CA LYS A 882 5.83 32.01 5.42
C LYS A 882 5.61 33.12 4.41
N LEU A 883 5.19 32.76 3.20
CA LEU A 883 4.86 33.76 2.17
C LEU A 883 3.68 34.66 2.59
N ARG A 884 2.67 34.09 3.25
CA ARG A 884 1.53 34.85 3.82
C ARG A 884 1.97 35.81 4.91
N GLU A 885 2.94 35.37 5.74
CA GLU A 885 3.51 36.24 6.81
C GLU A 885 4.21 37.47 6.25
N ILE A 886 5.11 37.31 5.28
CA ILE A 886 5.98 38.40 4.81
C ILE A 886 5.43 39.16 3.60
N GLY A 887 4.53 38.53 2.83
CA GLY A 887 3.97 39.03 1.57
C GLY A 887 2.62 39.72 1.71
N LYS A 888 2.23 40.21 2.91
CA LYS A 888 0.92 40.82 3.17
C LYS A 888 0.65 42.01 2.24
N ASP A 889 1.67 42.82 1.96
CA ASP A 889 1.58 44.00 1.15
C ASP A 889 2.02 43.79 -0.31
N SER A 890 2.29 42.54 -0.71
CA SER A 890 2.69 42.18 -2.07
C SER A 890 1.50 41.66 -2.86
N PRO A 891 0.99 42.38 -3.87
CA PRO A 891 -0.10 41.88 -4.73
C PRO A 891 0.26 40.56 -5.42
N GLU A 892 1.50 40.41 -5.88
CA GLU A 892 1.99 39.18 -6.51
C GLU A 892 1.92 37.96 -5.54
N ALA A 893 2.31 38.17 -4.27
CA ALA A 893 2.23 37.15 -3.26
C ALA A 893 0.77 36.76 -2.94
N GLN A 894 -0.12 37.77 -2.87
CA GLN A 894 -1.55 37.50 -2.60
C GLN A 894 -2.22 36.79 -3.77
N GLU A 895 -1.94 37.14 -5.01
CA GLU A 895 -2.44 36.44 -6.20
C GLU A 895 -1.94 35.00 -6.23
N PHE A 896 -0.65 34.79 -5.98
CA PHE A 896 -0.07 33.45 -5.90
C PHE A 896 -0.75 32.59 -4.82
N LEU A 897 -0.87 33.10 -3.59
CA LEU A 897 -1.48 32.41 -2.46
C LEU A 897 -2.94 32.03 -2.69
N ASN A 898 -3.70 32.88 -3.41
CA ASN A 898 -5.10 32.59 -3.76
C ASN A 898 -5.24 31.38 -4.71
N ASN A 899 -4.20 31.08 -5.50
CA ASN A 899 -4.24 30.03 -6.52
C ASN A 899 -3.38 28.80 -6.17
N ALA A 900 -2.39 28.92 -5.29
CA ALA A 900 -1.39 27.91 -5.02
C ALA A 900 -1.98 26.53 -4.64
N ALA A 901 -2.82 26.52 -3.60
CA ALA A 901 -3.42 25.27 -3.13
C ALA A 901 -4.43 24.69 -4.13
N LYS A 902 -5.16 25.54 -4.87
CA LYS A 902 -6.06 25.10 -5.94
C LYS A 902 -5.29 24.42 -7.08
N ARG A 903 -4.16 24.98 -7.52
CA ARG A 903 -3.31 24.37 -8.55
C ARG A 903 -2.91 22.95 -8.16
N VAL A 904 -2.48 22.73 -6.92
CA VAL A 904 -2.06 21.42 -6.43
C VAL A 904 -3.25 20.47 -6.24
N THR A 905 -4.35 20.92 -5.65
CA THR A 905 -5.44 20.07 -5.19
C THR A 905 -6.46 19.79 -6.28
N VAL A 906 -6.70 20.73 -7.17
CA VAL A 906 -7.79 20.70 -8.17
C VAL A 906 -7.23 20.67 -9.59
N ASP A 907 -6.52 21.74 -10.00
CA ASP A 907 -6.19 21.95 -11.40
C ASP A 907 -5.19 20.91 -11.94
N PHE A 908 -4.24 20.47 -11.10
CA PHE A 908 -3.22 19.47 -11.40
C PHE A 908 -3.16 18.37 -10.33
N ALA A 909 -4.33 17.90 -9.90
CA ALA A 909 -4.48 16.97 -8.79
C ALA A 909 -3.73 15.63 -8.97
N HIS A 910 -3.43 15.24 -10.20
CA HIS A 910 -2.74 13.98 -10.52
C HIS A 910 -1.34 14.18 -11.12
N ASP A 911 -0.83 15.43 -11.15
CA ASP A 911 0.57 15.71 -11.48
C ASP A 911 1.43 15.69 -10.21
N PRO A 912 2.23 14.64 -9.94
CA PRO A 912 3.01 14.52 -8.71
C PRO A 912 4.16 15.52 -8.62
N SER A 913 4.46 16.29 -9.68
CA SER A 913 5.46 17.35 -9.67
C SER A 913 4.89 18.69 -9.18
N MET A 914 3.57 18.85 -9.21
CA MET A 914 2.93 20.13 -8.91
C MET A 914 3.18 20.65 -7.48
N PRO A 915 3.16 19.81 -6.43
CA PRO A 915 3.51 20.27 -5.08
C PRO A 915 4.94 20.84 -5.00
N ASP A 916 5.92 20.23 -5.68
CA ASP A 916 7.29 20.74 -5.74
C ASP A 916 7.36 22.05 -6.51
N THR A 917 6.69 22.14 -7.66
CA THR A 917 6.65 23.34 -8.49
C THR A 917 6.11 24.54 -7.70
N VAL A 918 4.95 24.37 -7.05
CA VAL A 918 4.31 25.44 -6.29
C VAL A 918 5.14 25.83 -5.06
N ARG A 919 5.76 24.86 -4.38
CA ARG A 919 6.68 25.15 -3.26
C ARG A 919 7.90 25.96 -3.70
N GLU A 920 8.53 25.60 -4.84
CA GLU A 920 9.69 26.35 -5.37
C GLU A 920 9.32 27.77 -5.82
N GLU A 921 8.16 27.97 -6.43
CA GLU A 921 7.63 29.28 -6.76
C GLU A 921 7.42 30.12 -5.47
N ALA A 922 6.83 29.54 -4.43
CA ALA A 922 6.66 30.19 -3.13
C ALA A 922 8.02 30.60 -2.52
N ALA A 923 9.01 29.68 -2.53
CA ALA A 923 10.36 29.96 -2.05
C ALA A 923 11.01 31.13 -2.79
N ASN A 924 10.85 31.16 -4.13
CA ASN A 924 11.38 32.26 -4.94
C ASN A 924 10.71 33.59 -4.62
N LEU A 925 9.40 33.62 -4.43
CA LEU A 925 8.67 34.85 -4.01
C LEU A 925 9.10 35.31 -2.62
N ILE A 926 9.30 34.39 -1.67
CA ILE A 926 9.80 34.72 -0.33
C ILE A 926 11.16 35.45 -0.43
N LEU A 927 12.12 34.85 -1.15
CA LEU A 927 13.46 35.45 -1.31
C LEU A 927 13.42 36.79 -2.04
N LYS A 928 12.57 36.92 -3.06
CA LYS A 928 12.36 38.18 -3.77
C LYS A 928 11.85 39.28 -2.83
N ILE A 929 10.88 39.02 -2.00
CA ILE A 929 10.30 39.97 -1.03
C ILE A 929 11.32 40.34 0.06
N GLN A 930 12.09 39.34 0.55
CA GLN A 930 13.15 39.57 1.55
C GLN A 930 14.29 40.42 0.98
N GLY A 931 14.70 40.14 -0.27
CA GLY A 931 15.76 40.92 -0.95
C GLY A 931 15.37 42.36 -1.33
N ASN A 932 14.07 42.65 -1.37
CA ASN A 932 13.55 44.00 -1.64
C ASN A 932 13.30 44.84 -0.35
N LYS A 933 13.46 44.23 0.82
CA LYS A 933 13.41 44.88 2.15
C LYS A 933 14.82 45.26 2.61
#